data_dd9f13346d2e3ec758d4fae65dad9497
#
_entry.id   dd9f13346d2e3ec758d4fae65dad9497
#
_cell.length_a   1.000
_cell.length_b   1.000
_cell.length_c   1.000
_cell.angle_alpha   90.00
_cell.angle_beta   90.00
_cell.angle_gamma   90.00
#
_symmetry.space_group_name_H-M   'P 1'
#
loop_
_entity.id
_entity.type
_entity.pdbx_description
1 polymer ?
#
loop_
_entity_poly.entity_id
_entity_poly.type
_entity_poly.pdbx_seq_one_letter_code
_entity_poly.pdbx_strand_id
1 'polypeptide(L)'
;MSRTAQDVLEFDKLRELLRLRTTSAPGRRAVDALEFRTNRGALEAAFRLIREAREWLRGGGELGFGGLADPREWLEKIEGPGIVLDAKELLHAASLLETAGWLRGQFREDATKFPLLAARVASLADFRETLTAIRRCALPNGEISDDASQALRRIRASITQTRESIHKTLKQILRSRNAEAGEDYVTLRNERFVIPVRAENRRSVPGIVHGASGTGQTVFMEPFETVETNNQLVQLAEDEAAEILRILRELTERLQIVRDPLLAAAETIAELDGVFARGRFARDFDAAMPEFSDTSELRLVDARHPVLEDKLRREDRAVVPMTLALGGAEKVLVISGPNTGGKTVALKTTGLAALAAQSGIPVAAQRAVLPIFDRILVDIGDEQSIAADLSTFSAHMLNLKAMLELATPQSLALVDEMGTGTAPEEGAALAVALLHEFHAKNCIVLATTHHDRLKTYASTTPGVVNAAVEFDDVNLRPTYRLMVGVPGGSSGIAIAQRLGIATSIIERARSLLTPESREAADLIAYLHRSRDELDRMQRQMAAERRALEEERKNLRIEWVERQQKRIKELEAQFAEMQKRFDENVARVIEAVKERELRAALEKTAKRKGQDIRSEARDELNAALVQTISDSQADLGTASATQEPIRAEALQSGARIRVRGFSKPVIFRRLDGSSVEIEAGPLRMKVAVDEIIGIEGVKAWQSVPAASRNITVTSQPGEGSTSGEINVIGMRVEEATERVDKYLDEAALANQTRVRIIHGHGTGALRRGLAEFLRAHPLVQSISSESPERGGDAVTLVHLAS
;
A
#
# COMPACT_ATOMS: atom_id res chain seq x y z
N MET A 1 -23.30 25.50 14.53
CA MET A 1 -23.13 24.11 14.05
C MET A 1 -21.80 23.62 14.60
N SER A 2 -21.79 22.56 15.42
CA SER A 2 -20.52 21.95 15.88
C SER A 2 -19.76 21.45 14.67
N ARG A 3 -18.44 21.71 14.60
CA ARG A 3 -17.55 21.17 13.56
C ARG A 3 -17.55 19.65 13.66
N THR A 4 -17.66 18.97 12.53
CA THR A 4 -17.54 17.52 12.51
C THR A 4 -16.10 17.08 12.76
N ALA A 5 -15.89 15.85 13.24
CA ALA A 5 -14.54 15.29 13.38
C ALA A 5 -13.75 15.34 12.06
N GLN A 6 -14.43 15.21 10.92
CA GLN A 6 -13.83 15.29 9.59
C GLN A 6 -13.27 16.69 9.30
N ASP A 7 -14.01 17.74 9.66
CA ASP A 7 -13.57 19.14 9.46
C ASP A 7 -12.32 19.45 10.30
N VAL A 8 -12.37 19.08 11.60
CA VAL A 8 -11.27 19.35 12.54
C VAL A 8 -10.00 18.61 12.16
N LEU A 9 -10.12 17.37 11.68
CA LEU A 9 -9.01 16.52 11.25
C LEU A 9 -8.55 16.79 9.82
N GLU A 10 -9.12 17.79 9.14
CA GLU A 10 -8.76 18.20 7.78
C GLU A 10 -8.96 17.09 6.71
N PHE A 11 -9.99 16.25 6.90
CA PHE A 11 -10.26 15.14 5.99
C PHE A 11 -10.62 15.60 4.57
N ASP A 12 -11.30 16.73 4.43
CA ASP A 12 -11.62 17.28 3.12
C ASP A 12 -10.37 17.74 2.36
N LYS A 13 -9.36 18.27 3.08
CA LYS A 13 -8.06 18.58 2.48
C LYS A 13 -7.32 17.31 2.03
N LEU A 14 -7.46 16.21 2.77
CA LEU A 14 -6.93 14.92 2.33
C LEU A 14 -7.64 14.41 1.08
N ARG A 15 -8.99 14.55 1.01
CA ARG A 15 -9.76 14.24 -0.21
C ARG A 15 -9.29 15.09 -1.39
N GLU A 16 -8.97 16.37 -1.17
CA GLU A 16 -8.46 17.25 -2.21
C GLU A 16 -7.11 16.77 -2.76
N LEU A 17 -6.19 16.31 -1.90
CA LEU A 17 -4.94 15.68 -2.34
C LEU A 17 -5.19 14.44 -3.20
N LEU A 18 -6.23 13.68 -2.92
CA LEU A 18 -6.63 12.53 -3.74
C LEU A 18 -7.30 12.96 -5.05
N ARG A 19 -8.16 14.00 -5.06
CA ARG A 19 -8.79 14.56 -6.27
C ARG A 19 -7.73 15.00 -7.30
N LEU A 20 -6.65 15.61 -6.84
CA LEU A 20 -5.52 15.99 -7.71
C LEU A 20 -4.84 14.80 -8.39
N ARG A 21 -5.08 13.59 -7.90
CA ARG A 21 -4.51 12.33 -8.40
C ARG A 21 -5.49 11.50 -9.22
N THR A 22 -6.76 11.93 -9.30
CA THR A 22 -7.72 11.35 -10.24
C THR A 22 -7.50 11.94 -11.63
N THR A 23 -7.91 11.22 -12.65
CA THR A 23 -7.74 11.61 -14.06
C THR A 23 -9.06 11.87 -14.77
N SER A 24 -10.20 11.61 -14.10
CA SER A 24 -11.54 11.76 -14.66
C SER A 24 -12.53 12.42 -13.70
N ALA A 25 -13.63 12.94 -14.22
CA ALA A 25 -14.75 13.44 -13.41
C ALA A 25 -15.43 12.33 -12.59
N PRO A 26 -15.69 11.13 -13.14
CA PRO A 26 -16.18 10.00 -12.35
C PRO A 26 -15.25 9.57 -11.20
N GLY A 27 -13.93 9.56 -11.44
CA GLY A 27 -12.94 9.25 -10.41
C GLY A 27 -12.91 10.27 -9.26
N ARG A 28 -13.06 11.56 -9.56
CA ARG A 28 -13.20 12.61 -8.53
C ARG A 28 -14.39 12.32 -7.63
N ARG A 29 -15.54 11.98 -8.20
CA ARG A 29 -16.73 11.62 -7.42
C ARG A 29 -16.52 10.39 -6.55
N ALA A 30 -15.83 9.36 -7.07
CA ALA A 30 -15.51 8.17 -6.30
C ALA A 30 -14.63 8.50 -5.08
N VAL A 31 -13.73 9.48 -5.19
CA VAL A 31 -12.95 10.00 -4.05
C VAL A 31 -13.83 10.79 -3.08
N ASP A 32 -14.77 11.60 -3.58
CA ASP A 32 -15.69 12.39 -2.75
C ASP A 32 -16.66 11.51 -1.96
N ALA A 33 -17.01 10.36 -2.51
CA ALA A 33 -17.88 9.37 -1.88
C ALA A 33 -17.15 8.46 -0.86
N LEU A 34 -15.85 8.70 -0.58
CA LEU A 34 -15.15 7.97 0.47
C LEU A 34 -15.69 8.33 1.85
N GLU A 35 -16.19 7.35 2.57
CA GLU A 35 -16.79 7.48 3.88
C GLU A 35 -16.08 6.60 4.92
N PHE A 36 -16.22 6.98 6.17
CA PHE A 36 -15.77 6.20 7.31
C PHE A 36 -16.54 4.88 7.41
N ARG A 37 -15.83 3.76 7.44
CA ARG A 37 -16.40 2.40 7.45
C ARG A 37 -15.86 1.60 8.62
N THR A 38 -16.73 0.75 9.19
CA THR A 38 -16.38 -0.15 10.30
C THR A 38 -16.29 -1.62 9.86
N ASN A 39 -16.64 -1.92 8.60
CA ASN A 39 -16.55 -3.28 8.08
C ASN A 39 -15.09 -3.61 7.68
N ARG A 40 -14.40 -4.39 8.52
CA ARG A 40 -13.01 -4.81 8.31
C ARG A 40 -12.79 -5.52 6.97
N GLY A 41 -13.65 -6.49 6.64
CA GLY A 41 -13.49 -7.26 5.40
C GLY A 41 -13.56 -6.40 4.13
N ALA A 42 -14.45 -5.40 4.12
CA ALA A 42 -14.57 -4.45 3.01
C ALA A 42 -13.33 -3.54 2.91
N LEU A 43 -12.78 -3.09 4.05
CA LEU A 43 -11.57 -2.27 4.08
C LEU A 43 -10.34 -3.06 3.61
N GLU A 44 -10.15 -4.29 4.09
CA GLU A 44 -9.04 -5.16 3.68
C GLU A 44 -9.12 -5.52 2.18
N ALA A 45 -10.34 -5.72 1.65
CA ALA A 45 -10.53 -5.94 0.22
C ALA A 45 -10.15 -4.71 -0.60
N ALA A 46 -10.55 -3.51 -0.15
CA ALA A 46 -10.16 -2.26 -0.80
C ALA A 46 -8.63 -2.06 -0.79
N PHE A 47 -7.96 -2.32 0.34
CA PHE A 47 -6.50 -2.19 0.42
C PHE A 47 -5.75 -3.23 -0.41
N ARG A 48 -6.29 -4.44 -0.57
CA ARG A 48 -5.71 -5.43 -1.50
C ARG A 48 -5.72 -4.91 -2.94
N LEU A 49 -6.84 -4.33 -3.38
CA LEU A 49 -6.97 -3.75 -4.72
C LEU A 49 -6.03 -2.54 -4.92
N ILE A 50 -5.92 -1.65 -3.91
CA ILE A 50 -5.00 -0.51 -3.94
C ILE A 50 -3.54 -0.97 -3.98
N ARG A 51 -3.20 -2.07 -3.30
CA ARG A 51 -1.86 -2.65 -3.32
C ARG A 51 -1.49 -3.12 -4.73
N GLU A 52 -2.38 -3.84 -5.41
CA GLU A 52 -2.16 -4.23 -6.82
C GLU A 52 -1.97 -3.00 -7.72
N ALA A 53 -2.82 -1.98 -7.56
CA ALA A 53 -2.71 -0.75 -8.33
C ALA A 53 -1.37 -0.02 -8.07
N ARG A 54 -0.91 0.06 -6.82
CA ARG A 54 0.39 0.65 -6.48
C ARG A 54 1.56 -0.15 -7.07
N GLU A 55 1.50 -1.47 -7.02
CA GLU A 55 2.54 -2.34 -7.59
C GLU A 55 2.57 -2.22 -9.12
N TRP A 56 1.42 -2.16 -9.76
CA TRP A 56 1.34 -1.93 -11.20
C TRP A 56 1.93 -0.57 -11.61
N LEU A 57 1.62 0.51 -10.87
CA LEU A 57 2.22 1.84 -11.07
C LEU A 57 3.75 1.84 -10.85
N ARG A 58 4.26 1.07 -9.87
CA ARG A 58 5.72 0.91 -9.64
C ARG A 58 6.40 0.15 -10.78
N GLY A 59 5.69 -0.75 -11.44
CA GLY A 59 6.16 -1.46 -12.62
C GLY A 59 6.21 -0.61 -13.91
N GLY A 60 5.91 0.70 -13.83
CA GLY A 60 5.88 1.60 -14.99
C GLY A 60 4.54 1.65 -15.70
N GLY A 61 3.50 1.04 -15.15
CA GLY A 61 2.14 1.13 -15.68
C GLY A 61 1.56 2.54 -15.47
N GLU A 62 0.86 3.04 -16.46
CA GLU A 62 0.12 4.29 -16.39
C GLU A 62 -1.35 4.05 -16.77
N LEU A 63 -2.27 4.42 -15.88
CA LEU A 63 -3.70 4.38 -16.12
C LEU A 63 -4.24 5.82 -16.02
N GLY A 64 -4.80 6.31 -17.11
CA GLY A 64 -5.39 7.63 -17.17
C GLY A 64 -6.68 7.62 -17.99
N PHE A 65 -7.70 8.28 -17.47
CA PHE A 65 -9.00 8.45 -18.10
C PHE A 65 -9.22 9.90 -18.55
N GLY A 66 -8.15 10.53 -19.07
CA GLY A 66 -8.16 11.94 -19.47
C GLY A 66 -9.26 12.24 -20.49
N GLY A 67 -9.98 13.33 -20.27
CA GLY A 67 -11.06 13.76 -21.17
C GLY A 67 -12.40 13.07 -20.97
N LEU A 68 -12.52 12.09 -20.07
CA LEU A 68 -13.81 11.45 -19.78
C LEU A 68 -14.69 12.42 -18.97
N ALA A 69 -15.75 12.93 -19.63
CA ALA A 69 -16.80 13.71 -19.00
C ALA A 69 -17.64 12.86 -18.04
N ASP A 70 -18.37 13.51 -17.14
CA ASP A 70 -19.29 12.79 -16.25
C ASP A 70 -20.42 12.12 -17.06
N PRO A 71 -20.49 10.78 -17.09
CA PRO A 71 -21.48 10.10 -17.90
C PRO A 71 -22.90 10.16 -17.32
N ARG A 72 -23.08 10.57 -16.06
CA ARG A 72 -24.39 10.55 -15.39
C ARG A 72 -25.40 11.44 -16.10
N GLU A 73 -25.01 12.64 -16.50
CA GLU A 73 -25.92 13.61 -17.09
C GLU A 73 -26.66 13.04 -18.31
N TRP A 74 -25.96 12.41 -19.25
CA TRP A 74 -26.58 11.83 -20.43
C TRP A 74 -27.16 10.42 -20.15
N LEU A 75 -26.60 9.65 -19.20
CA LEU A 75 -27.17 8.36 -18.77
C LEU A 75 -28.54 8.51 -18.07
N GLU A 76 -28.72 9.56 -17.28
CA GLU A 76 -30.03 9.91 -16.68
C GLU A 76 -31.01 10.36 -17.74
N LYS A 77 -30.55 11.17 -18.73
CA LYS A 77 -31.42 11.60 -19.84
C LYS A 77 -31.97 10.43 -20.63
N ILE A 78 -31.16 9.43 -20.98
CA ILE A 78 -31.62 8.29 -21.80
C ILE A 78 -32.55 7.31 -21.05
N GLU A 79 -32.84 7.55 -19.77
CA GLU A 79 -33.81 6.76 -19.02
C GLU A 79 -35.24 7.04 -19.46
N GLY A 80 -35.51 8.29 -19.89
CA GLY A 80 -36.83 8.72 -20.33
C GLY A 80 -37.14 8.25 -21.75
N PRO A 81 -38.41 7.87 -22.03
CA PRO A 81 -38.82 7.54 -23.39
C PRO A 81 -38.86 8.79 -24.28
N GLY A 82 -38.41 8.65 -25.53
CA GLY A 82 -38.50 9.72 -26.53
C GLY A 82 -37.43 10.81 -26.44
N ILE A 83 -36.52 10.74 -25.52
CA ILE A 83 -35.34 11.63 -25.41
C ILE A 83 -34.34 11.29 -26.51
N VAL A 84 -33.73 12.32 -27.09
CA VAL A 84 -32.70 12.21 -28.13
C VAL A 84 -31.46 12.98 -27.64
N LEU A 85 -30.34 12.29 -27.58
CA LEU A 85 -29.05 12.91 -27.26
C LEU A 85 -28.54 13.74 -28.43
N ASP A 86 -27.87 14.85 -28.12
CA ASP A 86 -27.16 15.61 -29.14
C ASP A 86 -25.83 14.94 -29.57
N ALA A 87 -25.19 15.46 -30.60
CA ALA A 87 -23.95 14.90 -31.13
C ALA A 87 -22.77 14.98 -30.12
N LYS A 88 -22.75 15.99 -29.25
CA LYS A 88 -21.69 16.11 -28.20
C LYS A 88 -21.92 15.08 -27.11
N GLU A 89 -23.14 14.86 -26.68
CA GLU A 89 -23.48 13.83 -25.70
C GLU A 89 -23.17 12.43 -26.22
N LEU A 90 -23.43 12.18 -27.53
CA LEU A 90 -23.02 10.93 -28.20
C LEU A 90 -21.49 10.77 -28.21
N LEU A 91 -20.71 11.85 -28.40
CA LEU A 91 -19.26 11.80 -28.31
C LEU A 91 -18.76 11.52 -26.89
N HIS A 92 -19.45 12.06 -25.87
CA HIS A 92 -19.16 11.71 -24.47
C HIS A 92 -19.45 10.23 -24.20
N ALA A 93 -20.55 9.70 -24.76
CA ALA A 93 -20.86 8.27 -24.69
C ALA A 93 -19.78 7.45 -25.40
N ALA A 94 -19.37 7.84 -26.62
CA ALA A 94 -18.29 7.16 -27.34
C ALA A 94 -16.97 7.12 -26.53
N SER A 95 -16.61 8.20 -25.84
CA SER A 95 -15.44 8.24 -24.97
C SER A 95 -15.52 7.23 -23.82
N LEU A 96 -16.69 7.05 -23.21
CA LEU A 96 -16.92 6.02 -22.20
C LEU A 96 -16.74 4.60 -22.77
N LEU A 97 -17.36 4.34 -23.97
CA LEU A 97 -17.28 3.05 -24.64
C LEU A 97 -15.84 2.69 -25.05
N GLU A 98 -15.08 3.66 -25.55
CA GLU A 98 -13.66 3.50 -25.89
C GLU A 98 -12.82 3.18 -24.64
N THR A 99 -13.05 3.93 -23.56
CA THR A 99 -12.35 3.72 -22.29
C THR A 99 -12.63 2.33 -21.74
N ALA A 100 -13.89 1.88 -21.75
CA ALA A 100 -14.26 0.54 -21.32
C ALA A 100 -13.61 -0.55 -22.18
N GLY A 101 -13.61 -0.36 -23.51
CA GLY A 101 -12.97 -1.28 -24.45
C GLY A 101 -11.45 -1.37 -24.26
N TRP A 102 -10.80 -0.24 -24.06
CA TRP A 102 -9.37 -0.17 -23.77
C TRP A 102 -9.03 -0.86 -22.43
N LEU A 103 -9.80 -0.61 -21.38
CA LEU A 103 -9.59 -1.24 -20.06
C LEU A 103 -9.66 -2.76 -20.12
N ARG A 104 -10.58 -3.34 -20.89
CA ARG A 104 -10.69 -4.80 -21.05
C ARG A 104 -9.39 -5.44 -21.55
N GLY A 105 -8.55 -4.69 -22.28
CA GLY A 105 -7.27 -5.15 -22.81
C GLY A 105 -6.11 -5.03 -21.83
N GLN A 106 -6.15 -4.03 -20.93
CA GLN A 106 -4.98 -3.61 -20.14
C GLN A 106 -4.44 -4.67 -19.19
N PHE A 107 -5.29 -5.44 -18.52
CA PHE A 107 -4.86 -6.41 -17.50
C PHE A 107 -4.91 -7.86 -17.98
N ARG A 108 -5.12 -8.09 -19.30
CA ARG A 108 -5.28 -9.43 -19.84
C ARG A 108 -4.00 -10.26 -19.77
N GLU A 109 -2.86 -9.64 -20.07
CA GLU A 109 -1.54 -10.28 -20.04
C GLU A 109 -1.00 -10.43 -18.63
N ASP A 110 -1.33 -9.49 -17.75
CA ASP A 110 -0.88 -9.42 -16.37
C ASP A 110 -1.90 -10.01 -15.35
N ALA A 111 -2.94 -10.72 -15.81
CA ALA A 111 -4.01 -11.24 -14.95
C ALA A 111 -3.52 -12.15 -13.82
N THR A 112 -2.38 -12.84 -14.01
CA THR A 112 -1.75 -13.68 -12.97
C THR A 112 -1.05 -12.85 -11.90
N LYS A 113 -0.53 -11.66 -12.23
CA LYS A 113 0.16 -10.76 -11.30
C LYS A 113 -0.82 -9.86 -10.56
N PHE A 114 -1.88 -9.40 -11.25
CA PHE A 114 -2.88 -8.45 -10.75
C PHE A 114 -4.30 -9.02 -10.89
N PRO A 115 -4.62 -10.12 -10.18
CA PRO A 115 -5.89 -10.84 -10.37
C PRO A 115 -7.11 -10.02 -9.97
N LEU A 116 -7.02 -9.13 -8.97
CA LEU A 116 -8.14 -8.29 -8.53
C LEU A 116 -8.47 -7.21 -9.55
N LEU A 117 -7.46 -6.55 -10.11
CA LEU A 117 -7.63 -5.57 -11.18
C LEU A 117 -8.20 -6.24 -12.44
N ALA A 118 -7.64 -7.38 -12.85
CA ALA A 118 -8.11 -8.16 -13.99
C ALA A 118 -9.58 -8.59 -13.82
N ALA A 119 -9.97 -9.04 -12.62
CA ALA A 119 -11.35 -9.44 -12.34
C ALA A 119 -12.33 -8.26 -12.46
N ARG A 120 -11.92 -7.04 -12.05
CA ARG A 120 -12.75 -5.83 -12.18
C ARG A 120 -13.02 -5.46 -13.64
N VAL A 121 -12.03 -5.55 -14.50
CA VAL A 121 -12.19 -5.20 -15.92
C VAL A 121 -12.79 -6.33 -16.76
N ALA A 122 -12.70 -7.59 -16.32
CA ALA A 122 -13.27 -8.72 -17.03
C ALA A 122 -14.80 -8.67 -17.12
N SER A 123 -15.48 -8.01 -16.17
CA SER A 123 -16.94 -7.83 -16.15
C SER A 123 -17.45 -6.77 -17.13
N LEU A 124 -16.57 -5.95 -17.72
CA LEU A 124 -16.96 -4.91 -18.66
C LEU A 124 -17.52 -5.52 -19.95
N ALA A 125 -18.68 -5.02 -20.39
CA ALA A 125 -19.31 -5.46 -21.63
C ALA A 125 -18.52 -5.05 -22.88
N ASP A 126 -18.84 -5.68 -24.01
CA ASP A 126 -18.27 -5.32 -25.30
C ASP A 126 -19.18 -4.32 -26.01
N PHE A 127 -18.66 -3.14 -26.23
CA PHE A 127 -19.41 -2.03 -26.84
C PHE A 127 -18.96 -1.69 -28.27
N ARG A 128 -18.18 -2.55 -28.95
CA ARG A 128 -17.58 -2.24 -30.26
C ARG A 128 -18.60 -1.88 -31.33
N GLU A 129 -19.74 -2.57 -31.37
CA GLU A 129 -20.81 -2.28 -32.33
C GLU A 129 -21.38 -0.88 -32.13
N THR A 130 -21.78 -0.54 -30.90
CA THR A 130 -22.35 0.78 -30.57
C THR A 130 -21.33 1.89 -30.79
N LEU A 131 -20.08 1.69 -30.38
CA LEU A 131 -19.01 2.63 -30.62
C LEU A 131 -18.76 2.91 -32.09
N THR A 132 -18.72 1.86 -32.93
CA THR A 132 -18.52 1.98 -34.36
C THR A 132 -19.67 2.74 -35.02
N ALA A 133 -20.91 2.49 -34.57
CA ALA A 133 -22.09 3.22 -35.07
C ALA A 133 -22.00 4.72 -34.75
N ILE A 134 -21.64 5.08 -33.50
CA ILE A 134 -21.51 6.49 -33.08
C ILE A 134 -20.38 7.17 -33.88
N ARG A 135 -19.19 6.55 -33.94
CA ARG A 135 -18.01 7.13 -34.60
C ARG A 135 -18.17 7.32 -36.09
N ARG A 136 -19.00 6.49 -36.76
CA ARG A 136 -19.37 6.69 -38.15
C ARG A 136 -20.24 7.91 -38.34
N CYS A 137 -21.14 8.21 -37.41
CA CYS A 137 -22.15 9.25 -37.53
C CYS A 137 -21.74 10.60 -36.94
N ALA A 138 -21.02 10.64 -35.80
CA ALA A 138 -20.65 11.85 -35.11
C ALA A 138 -19.15 12.18 -35.31
N LEU A 139 -18.88 13.37 -35.83
CA LEU A 139 -17.53 13.89 -36.05
C LEU A 139 -16.99 14.52 -34.76
N PRO A 140 -15.65 14.61 -34.56
CA PRO A 140 -15.05 15.18 -33.37
C PRO A 140 -15.43 16.64 -33.05
N ASN A 141 -15.86 17.40 -34.10
CA ASN A 141 -16.34 18.78 -33.94
C ASN A 141 -17.80 18.88 -33.46
N GLY A 142 -18.47 17.75 -33.26
CA GLY A 142 -19.87 17.68 -32.85
C GLY A 142 -20.88 17.80 -34.01
N GLU A 143 -20.45 17.71 -35.26
CA GLU A 143 -21.33 17.67 -36.41
C GLU A 143 -21.64 16.21 -36.79
N ILE A 144 -22.79 16.00 -37.49
CA ILE A 144 -23.14 14.70 -38.04
C ILE A 144 -22.46 14.53 -39.40
N SER A 145 -21.74 13.43 -39.58
CA SER A 145 -21.03 13.08 -40.80
C SER A 145 -22.00 12.88 -41.99
N ASP A 146 -21.55 13.25 -43.19
CA ASP A 146 -22.25 12.92 -44.42
C ASP A 146 -22.42 11.43 -44.63
N ASP A 147 -21.52 10.62 -44.07
CA ASP A 147 -21.52 9.16 -44.12
C ASP A 147 -22.47 8.52 -43.11
N ALA A 148 -23.13 9.32 -42.25
CA ALA A 148 -24.06 8.81 -41.27
C ALA A 148 -25.26 8.10 -41.93
N SER A 149 -25.77 8.64 -43.01
CA SER A 149 -26.77 7.97 -43.82
C SER A 149 -26.67 8.34 -45.33
N GLN A 150 -27.18 7.45 -46.20
CA GLN A 150 -27.24 7.72 -47.62
C GLN A 150 -28.21 8.88 -47.92
N ALA A 151 -29.27 9.03 -47.14
CA ALA A 151 -30.26 10.11 -47.28
C ALA A 151 -29.59 11.46 -46.95
N LEU A 152 -28.87 11.60 -45.81
CA LEU A 152 -28.21 12.82 -45.44
C LEU A 152 -27.17 13.27 -46.49
N ARG A 153 -26.38 12.36 -47.01
CA ARG A 153 -25.42 12.62 -48.10
C ARG A 153 -26.11 13.19 -49.34
N ARG A 154 -27.26 12.62 -49.75
CA ARG A 154 -28.04 13.10 -50.90
C ARG A 154 -28.61 14.49 -50.65
N ILE A 155 -29.19 14.71 -49.47
CA ILE A 155 -29.75 16.01 -49.07
C ILE A 155 -28.69 17.10 -49.13
N ARG A 156 -27.51 16.91 -48.49
CA ARG A 156 -26.39 17.85 -48.46
C ARG A 156 -25.82 18.13 -49.87
N ALA A 157 -25.69 17.10 -50.69
CA ALA A 157 -25.30 17.27 -52.09
C ALA A 157 -26.34 18.15 -52.88
N SER A 158 -27.64 17.93 -52.64
CA SER A 158 -28.71 18.74 -53.20
C SER A 158 -28.71 20.18 -52.71
N ILE A 159 -28.47 20.38 -51.42
CA ILE A 159 -28.29 21.71 -50.81
C ILE A 159 -27.13 22.46 -51.48
N THR A 160 -25.99 21.81 -51.65
CA THR A 160 -24.81 22.42 -52.31
C THR A 160 -25.13 22.80 -53.77
N GLN A 161 -25.70 21.90 -54.51
CA GLN A 161 -26.10 22.13 -55.92
C GLN A 161 -27.13 23.27 -56.05
N THR A 162 -28.16 23.28 -55.16
CA THR A 162 -29.16 24.34 -55.10
C THR A 162 -28.58 25.69 -54.76
N ARG A 163 -27.68 25.76 -53.77
CA ARG A 163 -26.94 26.99 -53.43
C ARG A 163 -26.11 27.51 -54.58
N GLU A 164 -25.36 26.65 -55.27
CA GLU A 164 -24.59 27.02 -56.44
C GLU A 164 -25.47 27.58 -57.57
N SER A 165 -26.66 26.95 -57.81
CA SER A 165 -27.64 27.41 -58.80
C SER A 165 -28.16 28.81 -58.43
N ILE A 166 -28.57 29.04 -57.17
CA ILE A 166 -29.04 30.35 -56.72
C ILE A 166 -27.92 31.39 -56.88
N HIS A 167 -26.71 31.11 -56.43
CA HIS A 167 -25.58 32.03 -56.56
C HIS A 167 -25.28 32.39 -58.03
N LYS A 168 -25.34 31.42 -58.92
CA LYS A 168 -25.13 31.65 -60.37
C LYS A 168 -26.22 32.55 -60.91
N THR A 169 -27.50 32.28 -60.60
CA THR A 169 -28.65 33.08 -61.09
C THR A 169 -28.56 34.53 -60.55
N LEU A 170 -28.33 34.66 -59.20
CA LEU A 170 -28.21 35.99 -58.59
C LEU A 170 -27.00 36.80 -59.12
N LYS A 171 -25.87 36.15 -59.36
CA LYS A 171 -24.69 36.80 -59.98
C LYS A 171 -24.99 37.21 -61.45
N GLN A 172 -25.78 36.47 -62.22
CA GLN A 172 -26.20 36.82 -63.53
C GLN A 172 -27.10 38.08 -63.52
N ILE A 173 -28.09 38.09 -62.59
CA ILE A 173 -28.98 39.23 -62.38
C ILE A 173 -28.16 40.50 -61.99
N LEU A 174 -27.21 40.41 -61.08
CA LEU A 174 -26.34 41.49 -60.71
C LEU A 174 -25.51 42.03 -61.89
N ARG A 175 -24.88 41.16 -62.69
CA ARG A 175 -24.11 41.51 -63.89
C ARG A 175 -24.94 42.13 -64.99
N SER A 176 -26.15 41.65 -65.19
CA SER A 176 -27.02 42.20 -66.21
C SER A 176 -27.52 43.62 -65.90
N ARG A 177 -27.37 44.09 -64.65
CA ARG A 177 -27.90 45.36 -64.09
C ARG A 177 -26.85 46.24 -63.47
N ASN A 178 -25.58 46.19 -63.92
CA ASN A 178 -24.39 46.90 -63.40
C ASN A 178 -24.55 48.42 -63.15
N ALA A 179 -25.62 49.08 -63.57
CA ALA A 179 -25.86 50.52 -63.30
C ALA A 179 -26.86 50.78 -62.16
N GLU A 180 -27.57 49.76 -61.65
CA GLU A 180 -28.73 49.93 -60.74
C GLU A 180 -28.58 49.20 -59.39
N ALA A 181 -27.68 48.25 -59.28
CA ALA A 181 -27.37 47.57 -58.03
C ALA A 181 -26.34 48.36 -57.17
N GLY A 182 -26.66 48.55 -55.92
CA GLY A 182 -25.86 49.35 -55.01
C GLY A 182 -24.51 48.74 -54.61
N GLU A 183 -24.40 47.42 -54.44
CA GLU A 183 -23.24 46.62 -54.11
C GLU A 183 -23.37 45.24 -54.75
N ASP A 184 -22.28 44.75 -55.41
CA ASP A 184 -22.29 43.50 -56.16
C ASP A 184 -22.02 42.26 -55.27
N TYR A 185 -22.87 42.00 -54.25
CA TYR A 185 -22.75 40.80 -53.42
C TYR A 185 -24.09 40.13 -53.20
N VAL A 186 -24.03 38.84 -52.97
CA VAL A 186 -25.19 38.00 -52.58
C VAL A 186 -25.11 37.83 -51.06
N THR A 187 -26.19 38.02 -50.34
CA THR A 187 -26.28 37.88 -48.90
C THR A 187 -27.46 36.98 -48.49
N LEU A 188 -27.47 36.53 -47.25
CA LEU A 188 -28.53 35.76 -46.64
C LEU A 188 -29.40 36.65 -45.74
N ARG A 189 -30.75 36.59 -45.96
CA ARG A 189 -31.77 37.21 -45.10
C ARG A 189 -32.93 36.25 -44.92
N ASN A 190 -33.32 36.03 -43.65
CA ASN A 190 -34.40 35.12 -43.35
C ASN A 190 -34.26 33.77 -44.07
N GLU A 191 -33.04 33.19 -44.04
CA GLU A 191 -32.65 31.91 -44.64
C GLU A 191 -32.78 31.86 -46.18
N ARG A 192 -32.90 33.04 -46.84
CA ARG A 192 -33.01 33.19 -48.27
C ARG A 192 -31.83 33.99 -48.84
N PHE A 193 -31.33 33.58 -49.97
CA PHE A 193 -30.34 34.33 -50.72
C PHE A 193 -31.00 35.47 -51.45
N VAL A 194 -30.49 36.67 -51.15
CA VAL A 194 -31.03 37.95 -51.65
C VAL A 194 -29.90 38.81 -52.20
N ILE A 195 -30.25 39.83 -52.99
CA ILE A 195 -29.33 40.86 -53.47
C ILE A 195 -29.69 42.20 -52.87
N PRO A 196 -28.69 43.04 -52.55
CA PRO A 196 -28.92 44.42 -52.10
C PRO A 196 -29.28 45.26 -53.31
N VAL A 197 -30.37 46.02 -53.20
CA VAL A 197 -30.85 46.95 -54.25
C VAL A 197 -31.07 48.34 -53.58
N ARG A 198 -30.68 49.45 -54.24
CA ARG A 198 -30.96 50.79 -53.71
C ARG A 198 -32.47 50.96 -53.57
N ALA A 199 -32.95 51.63 -52.52
CA ALA A 199 -34.38 51.82 -52.29
C ALA A 199 -35.08 52.53 -53.39
N GLU A 200 -34.36 53.50 -54.07
CA GLU A 200 -34.86 54.23 -55.23
C GLU A 200 -35.07 53.30 -56.47
N ASN A 201 -34.23 52.26 -56.58
CA ASN A 201 -34.28 51.31 -57.74
C ASN A 201 -35.06 50.03 -57.39
N ARG A 202 -35.83 50.04 -56.33
CA ARG A 202 -36.62 48.83 -55.87
C ARG A 202 -37.52 48.25 -56.96
N ARG A 203 -38.06 49.12 -57.92
CA ARG A 203 -38.96 48.68 -58.96
C ARG A 203 -38.22 48.00 -60.13
N SER A 204 -36.91 48.21 -60.25
CA SER A 204 -36.10 47.63 -61.33
C SER A 204 -35.82 46.16 -61.14
N VAL A 205 -35.92 45.61 -59.95
CA VAL A 205 -35.79 44.14 -59.64
C VAL A 205 -37.14 43.62 -59.25
N PRO A 206 -37.81 42.84 -60.13
CA PRO A 206 -39.04 42.14 -59.72
C PRO A 206 -38.72 41.05 -58.72
N GLY A 207 -39.32 41.20 -57.48
CA GLY A 207 -38.98 40.26 -56.39
C GLY A 207 -39.65 40.59 -55.09
N ILE A 208 -39.33 39.82 -54.05
CA ILE A 208 -39.84 39.93 -52.68
C ILE A 208 -38.80 40.64 -51.81
N VAL A 209 -39.25 41.59 -50.95
CA VAL A 209 -38.41 42.29 -50.02
C VAL A 209 -38.30 41.53 -48.70
N HIS A 210 -37.10 41.21 -48.29
CA HIS A 210 -36.78 40.50 -47.04
C HIS A 210 -36.17 41.39 -45.94
N GLY A 211 -36.10 42.69 -46.18
CA GLY A 211 -35.64 43.68 -45.22
C GLY A 211 -34.96 44.90 -45.87
N ALA A 212 -34.60 45.89 -45.08
CA ALA A 212 -33.85 47.06 -45.46
C ALA A 212 -32.58 47.26 -44.60
N SER A 213 -31.61 47.99 -45.07
CA SER A 213 -30.45 48.41 -44.26
C SER A 213 -30.87 49.34 -43.16
N GLY A 214 -30.06 49.47 -42.08
CA GLY A 214 -30.38 50.35 -40.93
C GLY A 214 -30.62 51.83 -41.31
N THR A 215 -30.11 52.28 -42.48
CA THR A 215 -30.34 53.64 -43.01
C THR A 215 -31.55 53.67 -43.98
N GLY A 216 -32.16 52.54 -44.33
CA GLY A 216 -33.23 52.44 -45.29
C GLY A 216 -32.84 52.68 -46.76
N GLN A 217 -31.56 52.94 -47.03
CA GLN A 217 -31.11 53.26 -48.40
C GLN A 217 -30.96 52.01 -49.29
N THR A 218 -30.80 50.82 -48.69
CA THR A 218 -30.66 49.56 -49.40
C THR A 218 -31.76 48.58 -48.93
N VAL A 219 -32.42 47.95 -49.90
CA VAL A 219 -33.45 46.95 -49.72
C VAL A 219 -32.87 45.58 -50.12
N PHE A 220 -33.11 44.55 -49.34
CA PHE A 220 -32.70 43.20 -49.65
C PHE A 220 -33.80 42.51 -50.40
N MET A 221 -33.57 42.27 -51.71
CA MET A 221 -34.54 41.72 -52.61
C MET A 221 -34.25 40.27 -52.95
N GLU A 222 -35.28 39.39 -52.92
CA GLU A 222 -35.31 38.07 -53.52
C GLU A 222 -35.93 38.19 -54.91
N PRO A 223 -35.16 38.04 -56.00
CA PRO A 223 -35.73 38.05 -57.34
C PRO A 223 -36.70 36.88 -57.57
N PHE A 224 -37.78 37.09 -58.34
CA PHE A 224 -38.74 36.06 -58.57
C PHE A 224 -38.14 34.81 -59.23
N GLU A 225 -37.07 34.95 -60.02
CA GLU A 225 -36.31 33.87 -60.66
C GLU A 225 -35.67 32.91 -59.64
N THR A 226 -35.46 33.37 -58.39
CA THR A 226 -34.82 32.52 -57.35
C THR A 226 -35.77 32.09 -56.25
N VAL A 227 -37.04 32.55 -56.23
CA VAL A 227 -37.99 32.23 -55.15
C VAL A 227 -38.22 30.70 -55.02
N GLU A 228 -38.45 30.03 -56.18
CA GLU A 228 -38.63 28.58 -56.15
C GLU A 228 -37.41 27.82 -55.64
N THR A 229 -36.23 28.23 -56.12
CA THR A 229 -34.97 27.60 -55.70
C THR A 229 -34.63 27.88 -54.22
N ASN A 230 -34.94 29.09 -53.70
CA ASN A 230 -34.83 29.39 -52.28
C ASN A 230 -35.86 28.59 -51.43
N ASN A 231 -37.11 28.42 -51.92
CA ASN A 231 -38.11 27.56 -51.30
C ASN A 231 -37.61 26.10 -51.21
N GLN A 232 -37.02 25.60 -52.27
CA GLN A 232 -36.42 24.26 -52.32
C GLN A 232 -35.23 24.16 -51.33
N LEU A 233 -34.43 25.22 -51.21
CA LEU A 233 -33.33 25.22 -50.25
C LEU A 233 -33.81 25.16 -48.80
N VAL A 234 -34.87 25.90 -48.43
CA VAL A 234 -35.50 25.86 -47.12
C VAL A 234 -36.03 24.45 -46.83
N GLN A 235 -36.77 23.86 -47.80
CA GLN A 235 -37.27 22.49 -47.64
C GLN A 235 -36.14 21.46 -47.46
N LEU A 236 -35.05 21.58 -48.21
CA LEU A 236 -33.86 20.72 -48.03
C LEU A 236 -33.20 20.90 -46.68
N ALA A 237 -33.20 22.10 -46.10
CA ALA A 237 -32.67 22.36 -44.76
C ALA A 237 -33.55 21.72 -43.65
N GLU A 238 -34.88 21.79 -43.82
CA GLU A 238 -35.84 21.06 -42.96
C GLU A 238 -35.67 19.56 -43.06
N ASP A 239 -35.52 19.02 -44.30
CA ASP A 239 -35.27 17.60 -44.51
C ASP A 239 -33.93 17.15 -43.90
N GLU A 240 -32.86 18.00 -43.98
CA GLU A 240 -31.57 17.77 -43.30
C GLU A 240 -31.75 17.68 -41.80
N ALA A 241 -32.46 18.63 -41.20
CA ALA A 241 -32.70 18.66 -39.75
C ALA A 241 -33.51 17.43 -39.27
N ALA A 242 -34.54 17.07 -40.06
CA ALA A 242 -35.35 15.87 -39.77
C ALA A 242 -34.52 14.57 -39.85
N GLU A 243 -33.66 14.45 -40.85
CA GLU A 243 -32.78 13.27 -41.00
C GLU A 243 -31.71 13.20 -39.91
N ILE A 244 -31.10 14.32 -39.57
CA ILE A 244 -30.17 14.41 -38.42
C ILE A 244 -30.86 13.95 -37.14
N LEU A 245 -32.06 14.44 -36.85
CA LEU A 245 -32.83 14.05 -35.68
C LEU A 245 -33.15 12.55 -35.69
N ARG A 246 -33.46 11.98 -36.83
CA ARG A 246 -33.70 10.54 -37.00
C ARG A 246 -32.44 9.72 -36.65
N ILE A 247 -31.27 10.16 -37.16
CA ILE A 247 -29.98 9.51 -36.87
C ILE A 247 -29.66 9.58 -35.40
N LEU A 248 -29.78 10.76 -34.77
CA LEU A 248 -29.53 10.96 -33.34
C LEU A 248 -30.46 10.06 -32.50
N ARG A 249 -31.73 9.95 -32.88
CA ARG A 249 -32.69 9.06 -32.21
C ARG A 249 -32.27 7.60 -32.29
N GLU A 250 -31.91 7.12 -33.47
CA GLU A 250 -31.45 5.73 -33.65
C GLU A 250 -30.22 5.42 -32.82
N LEU A 251 -29.24 6.33 -32.75
CA LEU A 251 -28.06 6.17 -31.93
C LEU A 251 -28.38 6.21 -30.41
N THR A 252 -29.33 7.06 -30.03
CA THR A 252 -29.79 7.14 -28.61
C THR A 252 -30.51 5.84 -28.23
N GLU A 253 -31.38 5.30 -29.09
CA GLU A 253 -32.04 4.01 -28.84
C GLU A 253 -31.04 2.86 -28.67
N ARG A 254 -29.97 2.84 -29.48
CA ARG A 254 -28.86 1.86 -29.31
C ARG A 254 -28.19 1.98 -27.93
N LEU A 255 -27.99 3.19 -27.43
CA LEU A 255 -27.43 3.40 -26.08
C LEU A 255 -28.42 2.98 -24.99
N GLN A 256 -29.73 3.20 -25.19
CA GLN A 256 -30.77 2.75 -24.24
C GLN A 256 -30.79 1.23 -24.10
N ILE A 257 -30.62 0.47 -25.19
CA ILE A 257 -30.55 -1.01 -25.14
C ILE A 257 -29.40 -1.51 -24.25
N VAL A 258 -28.27 -0.81 -24.23
CA VAL A 258 -27.07 -1.19 -23.46
C VAL A 258 -26.87 -0.34 -22.19
N ARG A 259 -27.92 0.35 -21.71
CA ARG A 259 -27.84 1.30 -20.59
C ARG A 259 -27.27 0.68 -19.31
N ASP A 260 -27.77 -0.47 -18.88
CA ASP A 260 -27.32 -1.10 -17.63
C ASP A 260 -25.84 -1.53 -17.70
N PRO A 261 -25.36 -2.18 -18.77
CA PRO A 261 -23.93 -2.38 -19.00
C PRO A 261 -23.11 -1.07 -19.01
N LEU A 262 -23.66 0.04 -19.53
CA LEU A 262 -22.98 1.33 -19.55
C LEU A 262 -22.85 1.93 -18.14
N LEU A 263 -23.88 1.82 -17.30
CA LEU A 263 -23.83 2.23 -15.89
C LEU A 263 -22.75 1.44 -15.15
N ALA A 264 -22.75 0.11 -15.30
CA ALA A 264 -21.74 -0.75 -14.68
C ALA A 264 -20.32 -0.39 -15.16
N ALA A 265 -20.15 -0.05 -16.43
CA ALA A 265 -18.86 0.39 -16.97
C ALA A 265 -18.43 1.75 -16.37
N ALA A 266 -19.35 2.70 -16.27
CA ALA A 266 -19.09 4.01 -15.66
C ALA A 266 -18.70 3.90 -14.18
N GLU A 267 -19.37 3.03 -13.43
CA GLU A 267 -19.05 2.74 -12.02
C GLU A 267 -17.69 2.06 -11.88
N THR A 268 -17.38 1.08 -12.71
CA THR A 268 -16.09 0.39 -12.72
C THR A 268 -14.93 1.35 -13.03
N ILE A 269 -15.11 2.24 -14.00
CA ILE A 269 -14.10 3.26 -14.35
C ILE A 269 -13.91 4.25 -13.20
N ALA A 270 -15.02 4.70 -12.57
CA ALA A 270 -14.96 5.58 -11.42
C ALA A 270 -14.24 4.93 -10.22
N GLU A 271 -14.57 3.66 -9.93
CA GLU A 271 -13.91 2.87 -8.88
C GLU A 271 -12.40 2.74 -9.17
N LEU A 272 -12.03 2.34 -10.38
CA LEU A 272 -10.63 2.15 -10.75
C LEU A 272 -9.84 3.46 -10.70
N ASP A 273 -10.36 4.57 -11.22
CA ASP A 273 -9.65 5.87 -11.12
C ASP A 273 -9.47 6.28 -9.66
N GLY A 274 -10.48 6.08 -8.80
CA GLY A 274 -10.38 6.29 -7.36
C GLY A 274 -9.36 5.34 -6.68
N VAL A 275 -9.25 4.08 -7.10
CA VAL A 275 -8.25 3.12 -6.63
C VAL A 275 -6.85 3.55 -7.05
N PHE A 276 -6.66 3.92 -8.31
CA PHE A 276 -5.37 4.39 -8.82
C PHE A 276 -4.96 5.74 -8.22
N ALA A 277 -5.90 6.63 -7.93
CA ALA A 277 -5.62 7.89 -7.22
C ALA A 277 -5.04 7.61 -5.81
N ARG A 278 -5.60 6.64 -5.07
CA ARG A 278 -5.07 6.17 -3.78
C ARG A 278 -3.74 5.45 -3.93
N GLY A 279 -3.54 4.70 -5.01
CA GLY A 279 -2.25 4.09 -5.37
C GLY A 279 -1.15 5.12 -5.64
N ARG A 280 -1.46 6.18 -6.40
CA ARG A 280 -0.56 7.34 -6.63
C ARG A 280 -0.27 8.07 -5.33
N PHE A 281 -1.28 8.31 -4.51
CA PHE A 281 -1.09 8.90 -3.19
C PHE A 281 -0.14 8.06 -2.33
N ALA A 282 -0.33 6.73 -2.30
CA ALA A 282 0.55 5.84 -1.56
C ALA A 282 1.99 5.86 -2.06
N ARG A 283 2.21 6.06 -3.36
CA ARG A 283 3.54 6.22 -3.96
C ARG A 283 4.17 7.57 -3.59
N ASP A 284 3.42 8.66 -3.77
CA ASP A 284 3.92 10.03 -3.64
C ASP A 284 4.21 10.42 -2.18
N PHE A 285 3.44 9.88 -1.23
CA PHE A 285 3.60 10.11 0.21
C PHE A 285 4.30 8.95 0.92
N ASP A 286 4.81 7.96 0.19
CA ASP A 286 5.33 6.72 0.78
C ASP A 286 4.42 6.18 1.89
N ALA A 287 3.12 6.07 1.56
CA ALA A 287 2.09 5.72 2.50
C ALA A 287 1.94 4.19 2.63
N ALA A 288 1.78 3.70 3.85
CA ALA A 288 1.54 2.31 4.16
C ALA A 288 0.08 1.92 3.96
N MET A 289 -0.14 0.67 3.54
CA MET A 289 -1.46 0.04 3.66
C MET A 289 -1.67 -0.34 5.13
N PRO A 290 -2.69 0.19 5.81
CA PRO A 290 -2.90 -0.09 7.23
C PRO A 290 -3.22 -1.57 7.46
N GLU A 291 -2.74 -2.09 8.57
CA GLU A 291 -3.09 -3.39 9.12
C GLU A 291 -4.16 -3.18 10.20
N PHE A 292 -5.24 -3.97 10.17
CA PHE A 292 -6.27 -3.88 11.20
C PHE A 292 -6.06 -4.95 12.26
N SER A 293 -5.86 -4.50 13.51
CA SER A 293 -5.65 -5.35 14.67
C SER A 293 -6.99 -5.84 15.25
N ASP A 294 -7.00 -7.10 15.72
CA ASP A 294 -8.11 -7.65 16.52
C ASP A 294 -8.00 -7.23 17.99
N THR A 295 -6.81 -6.79 18.41
CA THR A 295 -6.57 -6.18 19.71
C THR A 295 -6.70 -4.66 19.59
N SER A 296 -6.88 -3.96 20.72
CA SER A 296 -6.90 -2.48 20.73
C SER A 296 -5.51 -1.88 20.55
N GLU A 297 -4.73 -2.38 19.58
CA GLU A 297 -3.39 -1.88 19.28
C GLU A 297 -3.46 -0.76 18.25
N LEU A 298 -2.95 0.42 18.63
CA LEU A 298 -2.72 1.56 17.74
C LEU A 298 -1.22 1.79 17.64
N ARG A 299 -0.62 1.47 16.51
CA ARG A 299 0.81 1.68 16.26
C ARG A 299 1.01 2.45 14.95
N LEU A 300 1.65 3.59 15.06
CA LEU A 300 2.03 4.41 13.92
C LEU A 300 3.55 4.60 13.96
N VAL A 301 4.25 4.18 12.91
CA VAL A 301 5.70 4.32 12.78
C VAL A 301 5.98 5.35 11.69
N ASP A 302 6.74 6.38 12.03
CA ASP A 302 7.11 7.48 11.13
C ASP A 302 5.89 8.10 10.42
N ALA A 303 4.81 8.30 11.18
CA ALA A 303 3.59 8.89 10.66
C ALA A 303 3.76 10.39 10.42
N ARG A 304 3.17 10.85 9.34
CA ARG A 304 3.23 12.24 8.88
C ARG A 304 1.81 12.74 8.58
N HIS A 305 1.57 14.01 8.82
CA HIS A 305 0.31 14.65 8.43
C HIS A 305 0.37 15.00 6.94
N PRO A 306 -0.37 14.33 6.05
CA PRO A 306 -0.16 14.47 4.59
C PRO A 306 -0.43 15.88 4.07
N VAL A 307 -1.41 16.59 4.65
CA VAL A 307 -1.70 17.98 4.27
C VAL A 307 -0.57 18.92 4.67
N LEU A 308 0.00 18.73 5.87
CA LEU A 308 1.16 19.50 6.32
C LEU A 308 2.40 19.15 5.49
N GLU A 309 2.60 17.87 5.18
CA GLU A 309 3.69 17.40 4.34
C GLU A 309 3.65 18.03 2.95
N ASP A 310 2.47 18.05 2.29
CA ASP A 310 2.29 18.68 0.99
C ASP A 310 2.61 20.19 1.03
N LYS A 311 2.15 20.87 2.10
CA LYS A 311 2.46 22.29 2.29
C LYS A 311 3.96 22.55 2.45
N LEU A 312 4.62 21.77 3.34
CA LEU A 312 6.05 21.95 3.61
C LEU A 312 6.93 21.57 2.41
N ARG A 313 6.54 20.58 1.62
CA ARG A 313 7.22 20.21 0.37
C ARG A 313 7.21 21.36 -0.65
N ARG A 314 6.13 22.13 -0.71
CA ARG A 314 6.06 23.35 -1.57
C ARG A 314 6.96 24.48 -1.08
N GLU A 315 7.35 24.43 0.20
CA GLU A 315 8.27 25.39 0.84
C GLU A 315 9.72 24.84 0.93
N ASP A 316 10.02 23.72 0.24
CA ASP A 316 11.32 23.00 0.31
C ASP A 316 11.71 22.57 1.74
N ARG A 317 10.72 22.23 2.56
CA ARG A 317 10.88 21.81 3.94
C ARG A 317 10.33 20.40 4.12
N ALA A 318 10.96 19.62 5.01
CA ALA A 318 10.52 18.28 5.39
C ALA A 318 9.64 18.32 6.65
N VAL A 319 8.61 17.47 6.68
CA VAL A 319 7.86 17.20 7.91
C VAL A 319 8.67 16.26 8.81
N VAL A 320 8.63 16.49 10.12
CA VAL A 320 9.23 15.58 11.09
C VAL A 320 8.22 14.45 11.35
N PRO A 321 8.59 13.17 11.09
CA PRO A 321 7.71 12.05 11.34
C PRO A 321 7.56 11.77 12.82
N MET A 322 6.41 11.22 13.21
CA MET A 322 6.16 10.81 14.59
C MET A 322 5.93 9.29 14.69
N THR A 323 6.40 8.71 15.78
CA THR A 323 6.15 7.30 16.12
C THR A 323 5.43 7.23 17.45
N LEU A 324 4.31 6.50 17.48
CA LEU A 324 3.58 6.21 18.70
C LEU A 324 3.05 4.76 18.67
N ALA A 325 2.96 4.18 19.86
CA ALA A 325 2.33 2.87 20.05
C ALA A 325 1.52 2.89 21.34
N LEU A 326 0.27 2.44 21.23
CA LEU A 326 -0.65 2.22 22.35
C LEU A 326 -1.31 0.85 22.15
N GLY A 327 -1.53 0.11 23.21
CA GLY A 327 -2.17 -1.20 23.10
C GLY A 327 -2.05 -2.00 24.38
N GLY A 328 -2.76 -3.13 24.46
CA GLY A 328 -2.81 -3.92 25.69
C GLY A 328 -3.42 -3.17 26.85
N ALA A 329 -2.63 -2.95 27.91
CA ALA A 329 -3.04 -2.17 29.08
C ALA A 329 -2.94 -0.65 28.83
N GLU A 330 -2.01 -0.20 27.96
CA GLU A 330 -1.73 1.21 27.71
C GLU A 330 -2.70 1.79 26.67
N LYS A 331 -3.70 2.52 27.10
CA LYS A 331 -4.73 3.08 26.21
C LYS A 331 -4.81 4.59 26.22
N VAL A 332 -4.19 5.23 27.16
CA VAL A 332 -4.25 6.68 27.32
C VAL A 332 -2.85 7.28 27.15
N LEU A 333 -2.70 8.22 26.24
CA LEU A 333 -1.47 8.98 26.01
C LEU A 333 -1.68 10.45 26.40
N VAL A 334 -0.87 10.93 27.36
CA VAL A 334 -0.85 12.33 27.75
C VAL A 334 0.36 13.02 27.15
N ILE A 335 0.15 13.89 26.16
CA ILE A 335 1.18 14.61 25.44
C ILE A 335 1.41 15.97 26.08
N SER A 336 2.63 16.24 26.53
CA SER A 336 3.01 17.49 27.18
C SER A 336 4.16 18.20 26.45
N GLY A 337 4.37 19.47 26.76
CA GLY A 337 5.41 20.30 26.14
C GLY A 337 4.86 21.66 25.66
N PRO A 338 5.69 22.54 25.03
CA PRO A 338 5.28 23.86 24.59
C PRO A 338 4.22 23.80 23.45
N ASN A 339 3.36 24.82 23.36
CA ASN A 339 2.31 24.85 22.32
C ASN A 339 2.88 24.86 20.90
N THR A 340 4.01 25.51 20.69
CA THR A 340 4.72 25.52 19.41
C THR A 340 5.36 24.21 19.04
N GLY A 341 5.42 23.22 19.95
CA GLY A 341 6.12 21.94 19.78
C GLY A 341 5.43 20.92 18.86
N GLY A 342 4.17 21.13 18.46
CA GLY A 342 3.44 20.25 17.56
C GLY A 342 2.48 19.25 18.23
N LYS A 343 2.07 19.47 19.49
CA LYS A 343 1.09 18.63 20.22
C LYS A 343 -0.19 18.40 19.41
N THR A 344 -0.82 19.50 18.97
CA THR A 344 -2.05 19.49 18.15
C THR A 344 -1.84 18.76 16.83
N VAL A 345 -0.64 18.87 16.22
CA VAL A 345 -0.29 18.15 14.99
C VAL A 345 -0.23 16.65 15.24
N ALA A 346 0.30 16.22 16.41
CA ALA A 346 0.33 14.80 16.75
C ALA A 346 -1.08 14.22 16.92
N LEU A 347 -2.00 14.94 17.59
CA LEU A 347 -3.42 14.55 17.67
C LEU A 347 -4.07 14.45 16.29
N LYS A 348 -3.93 15.51 15.48
CA LYS A 348 -4.52 15.56 14.13
C LYS A 348 -3.94 14.45 13.24
N THR A 349 -2.63 14.18 13.31
CA THR A 349 -1.99 13.11 12.52
C THR A 349 -2.57 11.75 12.89
N THR A 350 -2.73 11.48 14.18
CA THR A 350 -3.31 10.21 14.65
C THR A 350 -4.77 10.07 14.23
N GLY A 351 -5.57 11.10 14.44
CA GLY A 351 -6.98 11.11 14.07
C GLY A 351 -7.20 10.99 12.57
N LEU A 352 -6.43 11.74 11.77
CA LEU A 352 -6.49 11.66 10.32
C LEU A 352 -6.01 10.31 9.79
N ALA A 353 -5.00 9.69 10.41
CA ALA A 353 -4.53 8.35 10.07
C ALA A 353 -5.63 7.29 10.29
N ALA A 354 -6.35 7.37 11.44
CA ALA A 354 -7.47 6.47 11.74
C ALA A 354 -8.63 6.70 10.75
N LEU A 355 -8.99 7.95 10.50
CA LEU A 355 -10.04 8.30 9.55
C LEU A 355 -9.70 7.89 8.12
N ALA A 356 -8.47 8.10 7.67
CA ALA A 356 -7.97 7.66 6.38
C ALA A 356 -8.03 6.15 6.24
N ALA A 357 -7.50 5.39 7.22
CA ALA A 357 -7.51 3.94 7.21
C ALA A 357 -8.93 3.38 7.08
N GLN A 358 -9.88 3.89 7.85
CA GLN A 358 -11.27 3.44 7.82
C GLN A 358 -12.10 4.03 6.66
N SER A 359 -11.53 4.94 5.89
CA SER A 359 -12.10 5.39 4.62
C SER A 359 -11.42 4.72 3.40
N GLY A 360 -10.58 3.70 3.61
CA GLY A 360 -9.88 3.00 2.55
C GLY A 360 -8.78 3.84 1.88
N ILE A 361 -8.18 4.80 2.60
CA ILE A 361 -7.06 5.63 2.13
C ILE A 361 -5.78 5.17 2.82
N PRO A 362 -4.68 4.93 2.08
CA PRO A 362 -3.37 4.60 2.66
C PRO A 362 -2.91 5.66 3.65
N VAL A 363 -2.24 5.22 4.72
CA VAL A 363 -1.78 6.09 5.80
C VAL A 363 -0.35 6.57 5.52
N ALA A 364 -0.11 7.88 5.57
CA ALA A 364 1.22 8.46 5.38
C ALA A 364 2.14 8.13 6.57
N ALA A 365 2.62 6.89 6.62
CA ALA A 365 3.49 6.32 7.65
C ALA A 365 4.32 5.19 7.04
N GLN A 366 5.43 4.82 7.70
CA GLN A 366 6.19 3.63 7.33
C GLN A 366 5.39 2.35 7.62
N ARG A 367 4.71 2.33 8.77
CA ARG A 367 3.80 1.26 9.18
C ARG A 367 2.65 1.84 9.99
N ALA A 368 1.44 1.32 9.75
CA ALA A 368 0.24 1.69 10.50
C ALA A 368 -0.52 0.41 10.88
N VAL A 369 -0.70 0.20 12.17
CA VAL A 369 -1.57 -0.85 12.75
C VAL A 369 -2.62 -0.14 13.57
N LEU A 370 -3.89 -0.39 13.28
CA LEU A 370 -5.01 0.29 13.94
C LEU A 370 -6.11 -0.72 14.29
N PRO A 371 -6.79 -0.55 15.41
CA PRO A 371 -8.06 -1.25 15.61
C PRO A 371 -9.14 -0.65 14.71
N ILE A 372 -10.25 -1.34 14.54
CA ILE A 372 -11.44 -0.75 13.91
C ILE A 372 -12.17 0.07 14.97
N PHE A 373 -12.16 1.38 14.80
CA PHE A 373 -12.91 2.28 15.67
C PHE A 373 -14.38 2.33 15.24
N ASP A 374 -15.29 2.36 16.21
CA ASP A 374 -16.73 2.62 15.97
C ASP A 374 -16.95 4.11 15.69
N ARG A 375 -16.18 4.98 16.33
CA ARG A 375 -16.21 6.43 16.17
C ARG A 375 -14.89 7.09 16.56
N ILE A 376 -14.67 8.28 15.99
CA ILE A 376 -13.55 9.15 16.33
C ILE A 376 -14.13 10.41 16.94
N LEU A 377 -13.83 10.63 18.23
CA LEU A 377 -14.31 11.75 19.04
C LEU A 377 -13.19 12.79 19.12
N VAL A 378 -13.48 14.03 18.78
CA VAL A 378 -12.45 15.07 18.62
C VAL A 378 -12.88 16.34 19.33
N ASP A 379 -11.99 16.85 20.16
CA ASP A 379 -12.07 18.16 20.79
C ASP A 379 -10.73 18.87 20.64
N ILE A 380 -10.52 19.48 19.46
CA ILE A 380 -9.29 20.14 19.03
C ILE A 380 -9.61 21.52 18.45
N GLY A 381 -8.96 22.54 18.97
CA GLY A 381 -9.03 23.91 18.46
C GLY A 381 -9.77 24.87 19.37
N ASP A 382 -9.44 26.15 19.26
CA ASP A 382 -10.11 27.25 19.98
C ASP A 382 -11.47 27.51 19.34
N GLU A 383 -12.57 27.14 20.00
CA GLU A 383 -13.92 27.58 19.64
C GLU A 383 -14.11 29.05 19.98
N GLN A 384 -13.30 29.93 19.38
CA GLN A 384 -13.54 31.39 19.41
C GLN A 384 -14.68 31.73 18.42
N SER A 385 -15.87 31.18 18.65
CA SER A 385 -17.05 31.62 17.94
C SER A 385 -17.58 32.86 18.63
N ILE A 386 -17.35 34.04 18.05
CA ILE A 386 -17.94 35.32 18.44
C ILE A 386 -19.50 35.27 18.45
N ALA A 387 -20.10 34.21 17.87
CA ALA A 387 -21.55 34.03 17.74
C ALA A 387 -22.20 33.18 18.85
N ALA A 388 -21.43 32.60 19.76
CA ALA A 388 -21.94 31.85 20.91
C ALA A 388 -21.58 32.58 22.20
N ASP A 389 -22.55 32.98 22.97
CA ASP A 389 -22.41 33.63 24.30
C ASP A 389 -21.77 32.73 25.38
N LEU A 390 -21.20 31.60 25.01
CA LEU A 390 -20.52 30.65 25.90
C LEU A 390 -19.03 30.96 25.96
N SER A 391 -18.46 30.96 27.16
CA SER A 391 -17.00 31.03 27.30
C SER A 391 -16.36 29.78 26.67
N THR A 392 -15.15 29.90 26.15
CA THR A 392 -14.38 28.80 25.52
C THR A 392 -14.28 27.57 26.43
N PHE A 393 -14.19 27.79 27.75
CA PHE A 393 -14.22 26.73 28.76
C PHE A 393 -15.54 25.96 28.79
N SER A 394 -16.68 26.66 28.74
CA SER A 394 -18.00 26.01 28.78
C SER A 394 -18.26 25.17 27.54
N ALA A 395 -17.85 25.64 26.36
CA ALA A 395 -18.00 24.91 25.12
C ALA A 395 -17.13 23.64 25.15
N HIS A 396 -15.88 23.74 25.59
CA HIS A 396 -14.97 22.61 25.78
C HIS A 396 -15.54 21.55 26.75
N MET A 397 -16.12 21.98 27.89
CA MET A 397 -16.74 21.06 28.85
C MET A 397 -18.00 20.38 28.29
N LEU A 398 -18.80 21.05 27.48
CA LEU A 398 -19.95 20.46 26.83
C LEU A 398 -19.52 19.40 25.78
N ASN A 399 -18.49 19.66 25.03
CA ASN A 399 -17.93 18.69 24.08
C ASN A 399 -17.37 17.46 24.79
N LEU A 400 -16.55 17.65 25.85
CA LEU A 400 -16.04 16.55 26.65
C LEU A 400 -17.14 15.71 27.30
N LYS A 401 -18.22 16.36 27.80
CA LYS A 401 -19.39 15.64 28.29
C LYS A 401 -20.01 14.77 27.20
N ALA A 402 -20.29 15.34 26.03
CA ALA A 402 -20.84 14.59 24.89
C ALA A 402 -19.90 13.45 24.44
N MET A 403 -18.61 13.70 24.41
CA MET A 403 -17.61 12.66 24.08
C MET A 403 -17.66 11.52 25.10
N LEU A 404 -17.70 11.82 26.41
CA LEU A 404 -17.83 10.81 27.45
C LEU A 404 -19.15 10.01 27.33
N GLU A 405 -20.25 10.62 27.01
CA GLU A 405 -21.52 9.91 26.80
C GLU A 405 -21.46 8.96 25.61
N LEU A 406 -20.74 9.34 24.54
CA LEU A 406 -20.64 8.58 23.31
C LEU A 406 -19.49 7.56 23.31
N ALA A 407 -18.50 7.70 24.15
CA ALA A 407 -17.31 6.87 24.17
C ALA A 407 -17.61 5.41 24.51
N THR A 408 -17.06 4.50 23.71
CA THR A 408 -17.08 3.04 23.87
C THR A 408 -15.67 2.50 23.96
N PRO A 409 -15.44 1.24 24.33
CA PRO A 409 -14.09 0.63 24.30
C PRO A 409 -13.45 0.60 22.91
N GLN A 410 -14.23 0.80 21.85
CA GLN A 410 -13.75 0.83 20.46
C GLN A 410 -13.64 2.26 19.90
N SER A 411 -13.78 3.29 20.75
CA SER A 411 -13.68 4.68 20.32
C SER A 411 -12.24 5.20 20.41
N LEU A 412 -11.92 6.15 19.52
CA LEU A 412 -10.71 6.99 19.60
C LEU A 412 -11.12 8.38 20.09
N ALA A 413 -10.61 8.83 21.23
CA ALA A 413 -10.84 10.17 21.76
C ALA A 413 -9.56 11.03 21.65
N LEU A 414 -9.71 12.21 21.05
CA LEU A 414 -8.62 13.18 20.81
C LEU A 414 -8.99 14.49 21.47
N VAL A 415 -8.26 14.88 22.52
CA VAL A 415 -8.55 16.07 23.33
C VAL A 415 -7.33 16.99 23.38
N ASP A 416 -7.47 18.21 22.90
CA ASP A 416 -6.41 19.20 22.94
C ASP A 416 -6.57 20.11 24.17
N GLU A 417 -5.47 20.46 24.80
CA GLU A 417 -5.37 21.38 25.94
C GLU A 417 -6.37 21.12 27.07
N MET A 418 -6.47 19.85 27.52
CA MET A 418 -7.42 19.44 28.57
C MET A 418 -7.25 20.24 29.86
N GLY A 419 -8.33 20.90 30.31
CA GLY A 419 -8.38 21.67 31.55
C GLY A 419 -8.03 23.16 31.43
N THR A 420 -7.90 23.68 30.21
CA THR A 420 -7.64 25.10 29.96
C THR A 420 -8.90 25.97 30.05
N GLY A 421 -8.72 27.26 30.23
CA GLY A 421 -9.82 28.25 30.22
C GLY A 421 -10.46 28.52 31.58
N THR A 422 -9.96 27.95 32.69
CA THR A 422 -10.39 28.23 34.07
C THR A 422 -9.17 28.39 35.02
N ALA A 423 -9.42 28.56 36.33
CA ALA A 423 -8.31 28.60 37.29
C ALA A 423 -7.43 27.36 37.18
N PRO A 424 -6.07 27.49 37.14
CA PRO A 424 -5.17 26.39 36.81
C PRO A 424 -5.33 25.15 37.71
N GLU A 425 -5.62 25.34 38.99
CA GLU A 425 -5.80 24.22 39.91
C GLU A 425 -7.12 23.47 39.70
N GLU A 426 -8.21 24.19 39.47
CA GLU A 426 -9.52 23.63 39.19
C GLU A 426 -9.52 22.92 37.84
N GLY A 427 -8.94 23.57 36.82
CA GLY A 427 -8.82 23.00 35.48
C GLY A 427 -8.01 21.72 35.48
N ALA A 428 -6.87 21.69 36.19
CA ALA A 428 -6.05 20.51 36.32
C ALA A 428 -6.77 19.36 37.06
N ALA A 429 -7.50 19.67 38.14
CA ALA A 429 -8.25 18.66 38.89
C ALA A 429 -9.39 18.05 38.05
N LEU A 430 -10.13 18.90 37.33
CA LEU A 430 -11.20 18.48 36.45
C LEU A 430 -10.66 17.64 35.27
N ALA A 431 -9.54 18.04 34.67
CA ALA A 431 -8.88 17.30 33.60
C ALA A 431 -8.44 15.91 34.04
N VAL A 432 -7.88 15.76 35.25
CA VAL A 432 -7.54 14.43 35.80
C VAL A 432 -8.80 13.57 35.97
N ALA A 433 -9.88 14.13 36.52
CA ALA A 433 -11.14 13.42 36.71
C ALA A 433 -11.76 12.96 35.37
N LEU A 434 -11.78 13.84 34.34
CA LEU A 434 -12.27 13.52 33.01
C LEU A 434 -11.43 12.44 32.32
N LEU A 435 -10.10 12.54 32.44
CA LEU A 435 -9.19 11.55 31.87
C LEU A 435 -9.35 10.18 32.56
N HIS A 436 -9.60 10.18 33.89
CA HIS A 436 -9.92 8.97 34.63
C HIS A 436 -11.20 8.31 34.12
N GLU A 437 -12.25 9.07 33.84
CA GLU A 437 -13.51 8.56 33.28
C GLU A 437 -13.33 8.00 31.86
N PHE A 438 -12.57 8.67 30.99
CA PHE A 438 -12.20 8.12 29.69
C PHE A 438 -11.40 6.82 29.80
N HIS A 439 -10.44 6.76 30.74
CA HIS A 439 -9.66 5.55 31.01
C HIS A 439 -10.57 4.40 31.49
N ALA A 440 -11.50 4.67 32.39
CA ALA A 440 -12.48 3.70 32.88
C ALA A 440 -13.38 3.14 31.77
N LYS A 441 -13.66 3.91 30.72
CA LYS A 441 -14.37 3.45 29.51
C LYS A 441 -13.52 2.55 28.60
N ASN A 442 -12.26 2.38 28.90
CA ASN A 442 -11.34 1.51 28.18
C ASN A 442 -11.16 1.85 26.67
N CYS A 443 -11.42 3.10 26.29
CA CYS A 443 -11.20 3.60 24.93
C CYS A 443 -9.76 4.09 24.75
N ILE A 444 -9.32 4.24 23.51
CA ILE A 444 -8.02 4.85 23.20
C ILE A 444 -8.15 6.35 23.27
N VAL A 445 -7.32 7.00 24.09
CA VAL A 445 -7.33 8.44 24.35
C VAL A 445 -5.98 9.05 24.08
N LEU A 446 -5.94 10.12 23.32
CA LEU A 446 -4.78 11.02 23.23
C LEU A 446 -5.22 12.39 23.73
N ALA A 447 -4.59 12.85 24.81
CA ALA A 447 -4.86 14.15 25.40
C ALA A 447 -3.59 15.00 25.43
N THR A 448 -3.68 16.28 25.11
CA THR A 448 -2.57 17.20 25.32
C THR A 448 -2.81 18.06 26.56
N THR A 449 -1.73 18.45 27.21
CA THR A 449 -1.80 19.29 28.41
C THR A 449 -0.51 20.05 28.65
N HIS A 450 -0.61 21.11 29.42
CA HIS A 450 0.49 21.82 30.04
C HIS A 450 0.47 21.71 31.58
N HIS A 451 -0.55 21.04 32.16
CA HIS A 451 -0.69 20.88 33.61
C HIS A 451 0.17 19.77 34.18
N ASP A 452 0.97 20.07 35.17
CA ASP A 452 1.88 19.09 35.82
C ASP A 452 1.12 17.97 36.54
N ARG A 453 -0.09 18.23 37.07
CA ARG A 453 -0.94 17.20 37.70
C ARG A 453 -1.33 16.08 36.75
N LEU A 454 -1.61 16.37 35.44
CA LEU A 454 -1.91 15.32 34.47
C LEU A 454 -0.65 14.49 34.14
N LYS A 455 0.53 15.12 34.08
CA LYS A 455 1.79 14.42 33.89
C LYS A 455 2.05 13.45 35.05
N THR A 456 1.80 13.91 36.28
CA THR A 456 1.93 13.08 37.51
C THR A 456 0.91 11.93 37.48
N TYR A 457 -0.34 12.20 37.16
CA TYR A 457 -1.38 11.18 36.99
C TYR A 457 -0.97 10.11 35.97
N ALA A 458 -0.46 10.52 34.81
CA ALA A 458 0.01 9.60 33.78
C ALA A 458 1.25 8.78 34.22
N SER A 459 2.10 9.30 35.13
CA SER A 459 3.25 8.57 35.65
C SER A 459 2.89 7.56 36.74
N THR A 460 1.75 7.75 37.43
CA THR A 460 1.35 6.95 38.60
C THR A 460 0.19 5.99 38.30
N THR A 461 -0.51 6.16 37.18
CA THR A 461 -1.70 5.36 36.85
C THR A 461 -1.35 4.31 35.80
N PRO A 462 -1.49 3.01 36.10
CA PRO A 462 -1.31 1.96 35.10
C PRO A 462 -2.26 2.16 33.90
N GLY A 463 -1.76 1.93 32.69
CA GLY A 463 -2.55 2.10 31.46
C GLY A 463 -2.55 3.52 30.89
N VAL A 464 -1.93 4.47 31.58
CA VAL A 464 -1.73 5.85 31.12
C VAL A 464 -0.25 6.11 30.87
N VAL A 465 0.10 6.61 29.71
CA VAL A 465 1.48 6.85 29.28
C VAL A 465 1.71 8.33 29.06
N ASN A 466 2.84 8.84 29.54
CA ASN A 466 3.29 10.19 29.20
C ASN A 466 3.99 10.22 27.85
N ALA A 467 3.84 11.34 27.14
CA ALA A 467 4.68 11.68 26.00
C ALA A 467 5.08 13.17 26.06
N ALA A 468 6.24 13.46 25.52
CA ALA A 468 6.75 14.83 25.40
C ALA A 468 6.94 15.18 23.95
N VAL A 469 6.62 16.43 23.58
CA VAL A 469 7.15 16.99 22.34
C VAL A 469 8.51 17.63 22.64
N GLU A 470 9.54 17.14 21.96
CA GLU A 470 10.92 17.58 22.15
C GLU A 470 11.07 19.05 21.75
N PHE A 471 11.78 19.80 22.58
CA PHE A 471 12.13 21.19 22.32
C PHE A 471 13.64 21.33 22.46
N ASP A 472 14.28 21.93 21.46
CA ASP A 472 15.70 22.25 21.51
C ASP A 472 15.92 23.50 22.35
N ASP A 473 16.26 23.30 23.63
CA ASP A 473 16.55 24.37 24.56
C ASP A 473 17.83 25.17 24.19
N VAL A 474 18.68 24.60 23.30
CA VAL A 474 19.90 25.27 22.82
C VAL A 474 19.58 26.30 21.76
N ASN A 475 18.76 25.93 20.78
CA ASN A 475 18.43 26.80 19.65
C ASN A 475 17.07 27.49 19.80
N LEU A 476 16.35 27.24 20.92
CA LEU A 476 14.98 27.73 21.18
C LEU A 476 14.01 27.40 20.04
N ARG A 477 14.12 26.21 19.47
CA ARG A 477 13.31 25.78 18.36
C ARG A 477 12.64 24.44 18.68
N PRO A 478 11.37 24.25 18.26
CA PRO A 478 10.75 22.94 18.37
C PRO A 478 11.43 21.98 17.39
N THR A 479 11.75 20.77 17.84
CA THR A 479 12.22 19.68 16.98
C THR A 479 11.09 18.91 16.35
N TYR A 480 9.85 19.10 16.87
CA TYR A 480 8.62 18.41 16.47
C TYR A 480 8.64 16.89 16.68
N ARG A 481 9.62 16.35 17.43
CA ARG A 481 9.71 14.92 17.70
C ARG A 481 8.85 14.55 18.91
N LEU A 482 8.08 13.48 18.80
CA LEU A 482 7.28 12.92 19.89
C LEU A 482 8.11 11.86 20.62
N MET A 483 8.32 12.03 21.92
CA MET A 483 9.00 11.08 22.80
C MET A 483 7.96 10.44 23.72
N VAL A 484 7.61 9.19 23.45
CA VAL A 484 6.68 8.41 24.28
C VAL A 484 7.40 7.83 25.49
N GLY A 485 6.73 7.79 26.66
CA GLY A 485 7.24 7.26 27.90
C GLY A 485 7.94 8.30 28.81
N VAL A 486 8.02 9.58 28.37
CA VAL A 486 8.67 10.64 29.15
C VAL A 486 7.73 11.84 29.24
N PRO A 487 7.51 12.44 30.44
CA PRO A 487 6.74 13.68 30.56
C PRO A 487 7.54 14.87 30.06
N GLY A 488 6.88 15.85 29.42
CA GLY A 488 7.53 17.07 28.94
C GLY A 488 7.91 18.02 30.08
N GLY A 489 9.13 18.56 30.01
CA GLY A 489 9.59 19.60 30.93
C GLY A 489 8.89 20.92 30.70
N SER A 490 8.77 21.74 31.76
CA SER A 490 8.29 23.13 31.67
C SER A 490 9.47 24.03 31.33
N SER A 491 9.62 24.45 30.08
CA SER A 491 10.78 25.24 29.59
C SER A 491 10.59 26.76 29.68
N GLY A 492 9.48 27.27 30.28
CA GLY A 492 9.14 28.69 30.25
C GLY A 492 10.22 29.58 30.85
N ILE A 493 10.81 29.23 32.02
CA ILE A 493 11.88 30.00 32.68
C ILE A 493 13.16 29.92 31.86
N ALA A 494 13.50 28.76 31.30
CA ALA A 494 14.68 28.60 30.44
C ALA A 494 14.58 29.43 29.16
N ILE A 495 13.41 29.46 28.53
CA ILE A 495 13.11 30.30 27.36
C ILE A 495 13.23 31.79 27.74
N ALA A 496 12.63 32.22 28.84
CA ALA A 496 12.73 33.60 29.33
C ALA A 496 14.17 34.05 29.61
N GLN A 497 14.96 33.21 30.23
CA GLN A 497 16.39 33.45 30.43
C GLN A 497 17.15 33.68 29.13
N ARG A 498 16.89 32.87 28.13
CA ARG A 498 17.57 32.97 26.82
C ARG A 498 17.09 34.14 25.97
N LEU A 499 15.83 34.55 26.13
CA LEU A 499 15.29 35.73 25.47
C LEU A 499 15.88 37.04 26.07
N GLY A 500 16.76 36.92 27.08
CA GLY A 500 17.50 38.06 27.65
C GLY A 500 16.80 38.73 28.83
N ILE A 501 15.82 38.08 29.46
CA ILE A 501 15.24 38.57 30.73
C ILE A 501 16.32 38.53 31.77
N ALA A 502 16.45 39.66 32.54
CA ALA A 502 17.47 39.83 33.53
C ALA A 502 17.59 38.67 34.50
N THR A 503 18.81 38.21 34.77
CA THR A 503 19.11 37.05 35.64
C THR A 503 18.48 37.16 37.02
N SER A 504 18.41 38.38 37.57
CA SER A 504 17.72 38.63 38.85
C SER A 504 16.23 38.34 38.84
N ILE A 505 15.53 38.58 37.70
CA ILE A 505 14.12 38.24 37.53
C ILE A 505 13.98 36.72 37.42
N ILE A 506 14.84 36.06 36.69
CA ILE A 506 14.85 34.61 36.52
C ILE A 506 15.12 33.89 37.84
N GLU A 507 16.11 34.35 38.61
CA GLU A 507 16.40 33.80 39.94
C GLU A 507 15.23 34.00 40.93
N ARG A 508 14.60 35.16 40.87
CA ARG A 508 13.40 35.42 41.65
C ARG A 508 12.22 34.54 41.22
N ALA A 509 11.99 34.34 39.91
CA ALA A 509 10.97 33.42 39.39
C ALA A 509 11.26 31.97 39.86
N ARG A 510 12.48 31.50 39.81
CA ARG A 510 12.88 30.16 40.34
C ARG A 510 12.67 30.05 41.85
N SER A 511 12.92 31.12 42.62
CA SER A 511 12.70 31.10 44.07
C SER A 511 11.23 31.02 44.49
N LEU A 512 10.32 31.45 43.60
CA LEU A 512 8.88 31.39 43.79
C LEU A 512 8.25 30.03 43.41
N LEU A 513 9.01 29.14 42.75
CA LEU A 513 8.56 27.78 42.52
C LEU A 513 8.53 26.97 43.84
N THR A 514 7.53 26.12 44.00
CA THR A 514 7.42 25.21 45.11
C THR A 514 8.54 24.18 45.10
N PRO A 515 8.99 23.65 46.26
CA PRO A 515 10.04 22.62 46.32
C PRO A 515 9.68 21.40 45.47
N GLU A 516 8.43 20.96 45.51
CA GLU A 516 7.92 19.81 44.78
C GLU A 516 7.98 20.03 43.24
N SER A 517 7.71 21.26 42.78
CA SER A 517 7.81 21.62 41.36
C SER A 517 9.26 21.62 40.87
N ARG A 518 10.23 21.95 41.73
CA ARG A 518 11.68 21.92 41.40
C ARG A 518 12.19 20.49 41.30
N GLU A 519 11.89 19.65 42.31
CA GLU A 519 12.26 18.24 42.32
C GLU A 519 11.66 17.49 41.10
N ALA A 520 10.40 17.76 40.77
CA ALA A 520 9.76 17.19 39.59
C ALA A 520 10.45 17.64 38.28
N ALA A 521 10.82 18.93 38.17
CA ALA A 521 11.52 19.44 36.99
C ALA A 521 12.92 18.81 36.85
N ASP A 522 13.67 18.64 37.95
CA ASP A 522 14.99 18.03 37.96
C ASP A 522 14.91 16.53 37.59
N LEU A 523 13.93 15.81 38.12
CA LEU A 523 13.69 14.41 37.77
C LEU A 523 13.34 14.26 36.28
N ILE A 524 12.45 15.10 35.74
CA ILE A 524 12.08 15.11 34.32
C ILE A 524 13.32 15.39 33.47
N ALA A 525 14.15 16.37 33.84
CA ALA A 525 15.37 16.70 33.11
C ALA A 525 16.40 15.54 33.15
N TYR A 526 16.47 14.79 34.27
CA TYR A 526 17.29 13.58 34.36
C TYR A 526 16.76 12.46 33.43
N LEU A 527 15.43 12.20 33.42
CA LEU A 527 14.82 11.19 32.56
C LEU A 527 15.02 11.49 31.08
N HIS A 528 14.89 12.75 30.69
CA HIS A 528 15.18 13.18 29.32
C HIS A 528 16.62 12.86 28.91
N ARG A 529 17.60 13.26 29.75
CA ARG A 529 19.02 12.99 29.46
C ARG A 529 19.32 11.50 29.33
N SER A 530 18.81 10.70 30.28
CA SER A 530 19.01 9.24 30.26
C SER A 530 18.37 8.59 29.02
N ARG A 531 17.22 9.08 28.60
CA ARG A 531 16.53 8.61 27.37
C ARG A 531 17.32 8.96 26.12
N ASP A 532 17.78 10.21 25.99
CA ASP A 532 18.59 10.67 24.86
C ASP A 532 19.88 9.85 24.73
N GLU A 533 20.46 9.49 25.84
CA GLU A 533 21.65 8.65 25.90
C GLU A 533 21.35 7.22 25.42
N LEU A 534 20.23 6.63 25.86
CA LEU A 534 19.75 5.33 25.39
C LEU A 534 19.41 5.34 23.88
N ASP A 535 18.70 6.34 23.40
CA ASP A 535 18.35 6.50 21.98
C ASP A 535 19.59 6.69 21.11
N ARG A 536 20.60 7.42 21.62
CA ARG A 536 21.89 7.59 20.93
C ARG A 536 22.64 6.24 20.86
N MET A 537 22.71 5.50 21.97
CA MET A 537 23.32 4.16 21.99
C MET A 537 22.60 3.19 21.05
N GLN A 538 21.26 3.16 21.06
CA GLN A 538 20.49 2.29 20.16
C GLN A 538 20.73 2.62 18.68
N ARG A 539 20.77 3.90 18.31
CA ARG A 539 21.07 4.32 16.94
C ARG A 539 22.50 3.93 16.54
N GLN A 540 23.45 4.08 17.46
CA GLN A 540 24.83 3.70 17.22
C GLN A 540 24.94 2.20 17.01
N MET A 541 24.33 1.38 17.88
CA MET A 541 24.29 -0.08 17.74
C MET A 541 23.59 -0.52 16.44
N ALA A 542 22.48 0.16 16.06
CA ALA A 542 21.80 -0.13 14.81
C ALA A 542 22.64 0.24 13.57
N ALA A 543 23.40 1.32 13.63
CA ALA A 543 24.33 1.71 12.57
C ALA A 543 25.51 0.74 12.45
N GLU A 544 26.10 0.36 13.58
CA GLU A 544 27.19 -0.64 13.63
C GLU A 544 26.71 -2.00 13.08
N ARG A 545 25.49 -2.43 13.47
CA ARG A 545 24.92 -3.68 12.97
C ARG A 545 24.72 -3.66 11.47
N ARG A 546 24.21 -2.55 10.91
CA ARG A 546 24.07 -2.38 9.45
C ARG A 546 25.41 -2.39 8.74
N ALA A 547 26.41 -1.70 9.30
CA ALA A 547 27.77 -1.68 8.76
C ALA A 547 28.39 -3.08 8.74
N LEU A 548 28.24 -3.85 9.84
CA LEU A 548 28.69 -5.24 9.92
C LEU A 548 27.94 -6.17 8.92
N GLU A 549 26.65 -5.98 8.72
CA GLU A 549 25.88 -6.75 7.73
C GLU A 549 26.33 -6.45 6.30
N GLU A 550 26.65 -5.19 6.01
CA GLU A 550 27.17 -4.76 4.72
C GLU A 550 28.60 -5.29 4.47
N GLU A 551 29.47 -5.22 5.48
CA GLU A 551 30.82 -5.78 5.44
C GLU A 551 30.78 -7.30 5.25
N ARG A 552 29.92 -8.02 5.97
CA ARG A 552 29.67 -9.45 5.79
C ARG A 552 29.22 -9.79 4.36
N LYS A 553 28.35 -8.97 3.80
CA LYS A 553 27.87 -9.13 2.42
C LYS A 553 29.00 -8.95 1.40
N ASN A 554 29.83 -7.94 1.60
CA ASN A 554 30.95 -7.64 0.72
C ASN A 554 32.02 -8.74 0.79
N LEU A 555 32.40 -9.17 1.99
CA LEU A 555 33.31 -10.29 2.20
C LEU A 555 32.82 -11.59 1.55
N ARG A 556 31.50 -11.83 1.60
CA ARG A 556 30.89 -12.98 0.93
C ARG A 556 31.01 -12.92 -0.60
N ILE A 557 30.81 -11.74 -1.16
CA ILE A 557 30.96 -11.51 -2.63
C ILE A 557 32.42 -11.72 -3.04
N GLU A 558 33.37 -11.10 -2.35
CA GLU A 558 34.81 -11.28 -2.63
C GLU A 558 35.27 -12.72 -2.47
N TRP A 559 34.73 -13.43 -1.46
CA TRP A 559 35.08 -14.84 -1.27
C TRP A 559 34.57 -15.70 -2.45
N VAL A 560 33.33 -15.49 -2.91
CA VAL A 560 32.75 -16.20 -4.05
C VAL A 560 33.59 -15.92 -5.33
N GLU A 561 33.97 -14.67 -5.55
CA GLU A 561 34.80 -14.31 -6.72
C GLU A 561 36.19 -14.98 -6.67
N ARG A 562 36.85 -15.00 -5.50
CA ARG A 562 38.13 -15.68 -5.31
C ARG A 562 38.00 -17.19 -5.56
N GLN A 563 36.94 -17.82 -5.08
CA GLN A 563 36.69 -19.25 -5.32
C GLN A 563 36.45 -19.54 -6.79
N GLN A 564 35.65 -18.75 -7.49
CA GLN A 564 35.42 -18.90 -8.93
C GLN A 564 36.71 -18.75 -9.74
N LYS A 565 37.58 -17.80 -9.36
CA LYS A 565 38.89 -17.62 -10.03
C LYS A 565 39.77 -18.83 -9.81
N ARG A 566 39.81 -19.36 -8.59
CA ARG A 566 40.65 -20.56 -8.26
C ARG A 566 40.15 -21.82 -8.98
N ILE A 567 38.83 -21.98 -9.12
CA ILE A 567 38.25 -23.08 -9.91
C ILE A 567 38.67 -22.98 -11.37
N LYS A 568 38.60 -21.82 -11.99
CA LYS A 568 39.04 -21.61 -13.38
C LYS A 568 40.53 -21.87 -13.58
N GLU A 569 41.37 -21.48 -12.62
CA GLU A 569 42.80 -21.75 -12.66
C GLU A 569 43.11 -23.26 -12.57
N LEU A 570 42.38 -23.98 -11.70
CA LEU A 570 42.50 -25.44 -11.59
C LEU A 570 42.01 -26.16 -12.84
N GLU A 571 40.89 -25.75 -13.42
CA GLU A 571 40.40 -26.29 -14.70
C GLU A 571 41.38 -26.08 -15.85
N ALA A 572 42.00 -24.91 -15.93
CA ALA A 572 43.02 -24.61 -16.94
C ALA A 572 44.28 -25.46 -16.77
N GLN A 573 44.78 -25.65 -15.53
CA GLN A 573 45.92 -26.52 -15.23
C GLN A 573 45.62 -27.97 -15.56
N PHE A 574 44.42 -28.44 -15.26
CA PHE A 574 43.98 -29.78 -15.57
C PHE A 574 43.90 -30.02 -17.09
N ALA A 575 43.34 -29.07 -17.83
CA ALA A 575 43.29 -29.16 -19.30
C ALA A 575 44.67 -29.18 -19.94
N GLU A 576 45.63 -28.41 -19.42
CA GLU A 576 47.03 -28.42 -19.92
C GLU A 576 47.74 -29.74 -19.59
N MET A 577 47.52 -30.27 -18.38
CA MET A 577 48.11 -31.57 -17.99
C MET A 577 47.54 -32.71 -18.86
N GLN A 578 46.24 -32.66 -19.17
CA GLN A 578 45.56 -33.58 -20.09
C GLN A 578 46.16 -33.51 -21.50
N LYS A 579 46.39 -32.31 -22.01
CA LYS A 579 47.01 -32.09 -23.33
C LYS A 579 48.44 -32.67 -23.41
N ARG A 580 49.26 -32.42 -22.38
CA ARG A 580 50.63 -32.98 -22.28
C ARG A 580 50.62 -34.48 -22.17
N PHE A 581 49.65 -35.08 -21.48
CA PHE A 581 49.48 -36.53 -21.40
C PHE A 581 49.12 -37.12 -22.76
N ASP A 582 48.18 -36.56 -23.49
CA ASP A 582 47.79 -37.00 -24.83
C ASP A 582 48.91 -36.85 -25.83
N GLU A 583 49.71 -35.76 -25.77
CA GLU A 583 50.90 -35.57 -26.60
C GLU A 583 52.03 -36.60 -26.30
N ASN A 584 52.16 -36.94 -25.01
CA ASN A 584 53.18 -37.98 -24.64
C ASN A 584 52.72 -39.37 -25.07
N VAL A 585 51.47 -39.72 -24.93
CA VAL A 585 50.91 -40.98 -25.42
C VAL A 585 51.04 -41.09 -26.94
N ALA A 586 50.71 -40.00 -27.65
CA ALA A 586 50.87 -39.96 -29.11
C ALA A 586 52.35 -40.23 -29.56
N ARG A 587 53.29 -39.57 -28.86
CA ARG A 587 54.73 -39.78 -29.13
C ARG A 587 55.23 -41.25 -28.91
N VAL A 588 54.74 -41.87 -27.83
CA VAL A 588 55.05 -43.27 -27.54
C VAL A 588 54.48 -44.22 -28.61
N ILE A 589 53.23 -43.94 -29.03
CA ILE A 589 52.58 -44.73 -30.09
C ILE A 589 53.25 -44.55 -31.44
N GLU A 590 53.75 -43.36 -31.75
CA GLU A 590 54.46 -43.06 -32.99
C GLU A 590 55.83 -43.76 -33.09
N ALA A 591 56.49 -44.02 -31.95
CA ALA A 591 57.73 -44.74 -31.86
C ALA A 591 57.60 -46.24 -32.15
N VAL A 592 56.38 -46.81 -32.19
CA VAL A 592 56.20 -48.27 -32.49
C VAL A 592 56.13 -48.52 -33.97
N LYS A 593 57.06 -49.36 -34.48
CA LYS A 593 57.29 -49.67 -35.93
C LYS A 593 56.32 -50.70 -36.53
N GLU A 594 55.67 -51.54 -35.67
CA GLU A 594 54.75 -52.58 -36.16
C GLU A 594 53.28 -52.03 -36.22
N ARG A 595 52.70 -52.19 -37.43
CA ARG A 595 51.37 -51.59 -37.71
C ARG A 595 50.21 -52.18 -36.90
N GLU A 596 50.24 -53.51 -36.65
CA GLU A 596 49.19 -54.17 -35.84
C GLU A 596 49.31 -53.85 -34.33
N LEU A 597 50.50 -53.76 -33.79
CA LEU A 597 50.80 -53.39 -32.41
C LEU A 597 50.43 -51.93 -32.13
N ARG A 598 50.66 -51.04 -33.09
CA ARG A 598 50.29 -49.63 -33.04
C ARG A 598 48.79 -49.46 -32.95
N ALA A 599 48.01 -50.18 -33.77
CA ALA A 599 46.52 -50.09 -33.72
C ALA A 599 45.95 -50.66 -32.42
N ALA A 600 46.53 -51.71 -31.84
CA ALA A 600 46.11 -52.26 -30.54
C ALA A 600 46.48 -51.32 -29.40
N LEU A 601 47.64 -50.66 -29.42
CA LEU A 601 48.05 -49.66 -28.43
C LEU A 601 47.23 -48.39 -28.52
N GLU A 602 46.85 -47.89 -29.68
CA GLU A 602 45.97 -46.77 -29.87
C GLU A 602 44.56 -47.01 -29.26
N LYS A 603 44.01 -48.21 -29.50
CA LYS A 603 42.71 -48.62 -28.94
C LYS A 603 42.77 -48.76 -27.42
N THR A 604 43.86 -49.33 -26.89
CA THR A 604 44.09 -49.51 -25.45
C THR A 604 44.35 -48.16 -24.75
N ALA A 605 45.15 -47.27 -25.36
CA ALA A 605 45.45 -45.94 -24.86
C ALA A 605 44.22 -45.05 -24.86
N LYS A 606 43.37 -45.10 -25.90
CA LYS A 606 42.08 -44.39 -25.92
C LYS A 606 41.13 -44.83 -24.79
N ARG A 607 41.05 -46.17 -24.57
CA ARG A 607 40.19 -46.73 -23.53
C ARG A 607 40.66 -46.36 -22.11
N LYS A 608 41.97 -46.61 -21.82
CA LYS A 608 42.57 -46.25 -20.53
C LYS A 608 42.59 -44.72 -20.32
N GLY A 609 42.81 -43.93 -21.35
CA GLY A 609 42.73 -42.48 -21.28
C GLY A 609 41.31 -41.96 -20.96
N GLN A 610 40.28 -42.65 -21.45
CA GLN A 610 38.91 -42.33 -21.06
C GLN A 610 38.60 -42.69 -19.59
N ASP A 611 39.10 -43.84 -19.13
CA ASP A 611 38.91 -44.26 -17.73
C ASP A 611 39.63 -43.33 -16.76
N ILE A 612 40.90 -42.97 -17.03
CA ILE A 612 41.65 -41.99 -16.22
C ILE A 612 41.01 -40.60 -16.24
N ARG A 613 40.44 -40.16 -17.39
CA ARG A 613 39.68 -38.87 -17.47
C ARG A 613 38.41 -38.89 -16.63
N SER A 614 37.72 -40.03 -16.61
CA SER A 614 36.53 -40.21 -15.79
C SER A 614 36.85 -40.17 -14.29
N GLU A 615 37.87 -40.94 -13.86
CA GLU A 615 38.32 -41.00 -12.46
C GLU A 615 38.83 -39.63 -11.97
N ALA A 616 39.70 -38.96 -12.76
CA ALA A 616 40.18 -37.63 -12.37
C ALA A 616 39.10 -36.55 -12.35
N ARG A 617 38.07 -36.68 -13.19
CA ARG A 617 36.93 -35.79 -13.18
C ARG A 617 36.04 -36.02 -11.96
N ASP A 618 35.91 -37.29 -11.57
CA ASP A 618 35.13 -37.66 -10.37
C ASP A 618 35.85 -37.23 -9.07
N GLU A 619 37.21 -37.35 -9.03
CA GLU A 619 38.02 -36.82 -7.93
C GLU A 619 37.96 -35.29 -7.84
N LEU A 620 38.04 -34.58 -8.97
CA LEU A 620 37.90 -33.10 -9.01
C LEU A 620 36.52 -32.66 -8.53
N ASN A 621 35.48 -33.35 -8.97
CA ASN A 621 34.11 -33.06 -8.54
C ASN A 621 33.90 -33.34 -7.03
N ALA A 622 34.47 -34.43 -6.50
CA ALA A 622 34.45 -34.76 -5.09
C ALA A 622 35.16 -33.69 -4.23
N ALA A 623 36.34 -33.24 -4.68
CA ALA A 623 37.11 -32.17 -4.02
C ALA A 623 36.36 -30.83 -4.04
N LEU A 624 35.65 -30.51 -5.14
CA LEU A 624 34.81 -29.32 -5.26
C LEU A 624 33.61 -29.37 -4.29
N VAL A 625 32.93 -30.49 -4.19
CA VAL A 625 31.81 -30.71 -3.27
C VAL A 625 32.28 -30.57 -1.81
N GLN A 626 33.42 -31.14 -1.48
CA GLN A 626 33.99 -31.07 -0.12
C GLN A 626 34.39 -29.63 0.26
N THR A 627 34.99 -28.88 -0.68
CA THR A 627 35.32 -27.46 -0.48
C THR A 627 34.08 -26.57 -0.29
N ILE A 628 32.99 -26.88 -0.98
CA ILE A 628 31.71 -26.17 -0.83
C ILE A 628 31.02 -26.54 0.52
N SER A 629 31.09 -27.81 0.93
CA SER A 629 30.52 -28.30 2.20
C SER A 629 31.26 -27.72 3.39
N ASP A 630 32.57 -27.74 3.41
CA ASP A 630 33.42 -27.19 4.48
C ASP A 630 33.21 -25.67 4.63
N SER A 631 32.98 -24.97 3.51
CA SER A 631 32.73 -23.53 3.52
C SER A 631 31.33 -23.14 4.08
N GLN A 632 30.36 -24.06 4.07
CA GLN A 632 29.03 -23.85 4.71
C GLN A 632 29.03 -24.17 6.22
N ALA A 633 29.87 -25.06 6.65
CA ALA A 633 30.04 -25.37 8.09
C ALA A 633 30.69 -24.21 8.84
N ASP A 634 31.66 -23.51 8.25
CA ASP A 634 32.33 -22.34 8.85
C ASP A 634 31.45 -21.07 8.91
N LEU A 635 30.33 -20.99 8.15
CA LEU A 635 29.47 -19.82 8.07
C LEU A 635 28.28 -19.81 9.05
N GLY A 636 28.17 -20.78 9.97
CA GLY A 636 27.30 -20.72 11.15
C GLY A 636 25.82 -20.40 10.88
N THR A 637 25.25 -20.93 9.77
CA THR A 637 23.80 -20.84 9.56
C THR A 637 23.13 -21.96 10.35
N ALA A 638 22.54 -21.64 11.51
CA ALA A 638 21.65 -22.53 12.22
C ALA A 638 20.53 -22.96 11.28
N SER A 639 20.60 -24.23 10.84
CA SER A 639 19.60 -24.86 10.00
C SER A 639 18.42 -25.26 10.85
N ALA A 640 17.23 -24.82 10.47
CA ALA A 640 15.99 -25.39 10.99
C ALA A 640 15.98 -26.90 10.73
N THR A 641 15.83 -27.67 11.78
CA THR A 641 15.76 -29.13 11.79
C THR A 641 14.55 -29.59 10.96
N GLN A 642 14.81 -30.07 9.73
CA GLN A 642 13.84 -30.83 8.96
C GLN A 642 14.13 -32.32 9.12
N GLU A 643 13.08 -33.14 9.31
CA GLU A 643 13.16 -34.59 9.43
C GLU A 643 13.88 -35.22 8.21
N PRO A 644 14.68 -36.27 8.41
CA PRO A 644 15.40 -36.94 7.32
C PRO A 644 14.42 -37.57 6.32
N ILE A 645 14.57 -37.24 5.05
CA ILE A 645 13.75 -37.76 3.96
C ILE A 645 14.05 -39.25 3.79
N ARG A 646 13.04 -40.12 3.84
CA ARG A 646 13.20 -41.57 3.60
C ARG A 646 13.53 -41.79 2.12
N ALA A 647 14.58 -42.56 1.87
CA ALA A 647 15.10 -42.87 0.53
C ALA A 647 14.07 -43.52 -0.43
N GLU A 648 13.04 -44.14 0.11
CA GLU A 648 11.93 -44.80 -0.62
C GLU A 648 10.99 -43.80 -1.36
N ALA A 649 11.08 -42.52 -1.08
CA ALA A 649 10.24 -41.50 -1.70
C ALA A 649 10.85 -40.87 -2.98
N LEU A 650 12.04 -41.26 -3.36
CA LEU A 650 12.78 -40.70 -4.47
C LEU A 650 12.47 -41.43 -5.79
N GLN A 651 11.86 -40.74 -6.76
CA GLN A 651 11.61 -41.25 -8.11
C GLN A 651 12.63 -40.67 -9.09
N SER A 652 13.16 -41.52 -10.02
CA SER A 652 14.09 -41.07 -11.07
C SER A 652 13.49 -39.91 -11.89
N GLY A 653 14.23 -38.81 -12.01
CA GLY A 653 13.79 -37.58 -12.67
C GLY A 653 13.21 -36.53 -11.72
N ALA A 654 13.01 -36.82 -10.43
CA ALA A 654 12.54 -35.87 -9.45
C ALA A 654 13.57 -34.71 -9.24
N ARG A 655 13.08 -33.52 -9.04
CA ARG A 655 13.91 -32.38 -8.63
C ARG A 655 14.08 -32.40 -7.12
N ILE A 656 15.32 -32.51 -6.67
CA ILE A 656 15.67 -32.55 -5.26
C ILE A 656 16.57 -31.39 -4.90
N ARG A 657 16.45 -30.89 -3.67
CA ARG A 657 17.38 -29.94 -3.09
C ARG A 657 18.41 -30.68 -2.27
N VAL A 658 19.66 -30.49 -2.62
CA VAL A 658 20.82 -31.08 -1.96
C VAL A 658 21.61 -29.99 -1.26
N ARG A 659 22.14 -30.29 -0.07
CA ARG A 659 22.98 -29.37 0.68
C ARG A 659 24.19 -28.97 -0.16
N GLY A 660 24.44 -27.67 -0.31
CA GLY A 660 25.55 -27.16 -1.15
C GLY A 660 25.14 -26.68 -2.55
N PHE A 661 23.94 -26.97 -3.02
CA PHE A 661 23.43 -26.48 -4.31
C PHE A 661 22.40 -25.36 -4.14
N SER A 662 22.65 -24.24 -4.83
CA SER A 662 21.71 -23.08 -4.83
C SER A 662 20.47 -23.31 -5.70
N LYS A 663 20.52 -24.30 -6.62
CA LYS A 663 19.40 -24.66 -7.50
C LYS A 663 19.03 -26.13 -7.31
N PRO A 664 17.76 -26.52 -7.50
CA PRO A 664 17.34 -27.92 -7.46
C PRO A 664 18.06 -28.73 -8.53
N VAL A 665 18.46 -29.96 -8.19
CA VAL A 665 19.15 -30.94 -9.04
C VAL A 665 18.25 -32.12 -9.36
N ILE A 666 18.51 -32.85 -10.44
CA ILE A 666 17.68 -33.97 -10.89
C ILE A 666 18.22 -35.25 -10.26
N PHE A 667 17.38 -35.97 -9.53
CA PHE A 667 17.67 -37.31 -9.02
C PHE A 667 17.63 -38.34 -10.16
N ARG A 668 18.69 -39.18 -10.31
CA ARG A 668 18.79 -40.22 -11.34
C ARG A 668 18.59 -41.62 -10.77
N ARG A 669 19.34 -42.01 -9.77
CA ARG A 669 19.20 -43.31 -9.13
C ARG A 669 19.82 -43.35 -7.73
N LEU A 670 19.33 -44.29 -6.92
CA LEU A 670 19.90 -44.62 -5.62
C LEU A 670 20.97 -45.75 -5.80
N ASP A 671 22.14 -45.57 -5.21
CA ASP A 671 23.24 -46.53 -5.24
C ASP A 671 23.77 -46.78 -3.81
N GLY A 672 23.13 -47.69 -3.10
CA GLY A 672 23.38 -47.95 -1.68
C GLY A 672 23.06 -46.78 -0.78
N SER A 673 24.03 -46.19 -0.08
CA SER A 673 23.91 -45.02 0.79
C SER A 673 24.13 -43.69 0.06
N SER A 674 24.36 -43.72 -1.28
CA SER A 674 24.58 -42.52 -2.09
C SER A 674 23.54 -42.39 -3.20
N VAL A 675 23.29 -41.16 -3.63
CA VAL A 675 22.32 -40.76 -4.65
C VAL A 675 23.07 -40.13 -5.84
N GLU A 676 22.83 -40.65 -7.03
CA GLU A 676 23.35 -40.05 -8.27
C GLU A 676 22.41 -38.89 -8.69
N ILE A 677 22.96 -37.69 -8.76
CA ILE A 677 22.25 -36.46 -9.12
C ILE A 677 22.84 -35.83 -10.37
N GLU A 678 22.01 -35.07 -11.10
CA GLU A 678 22.43 -34.33 -12.29
C GLU A 678 22.17 -32.82 -12.05
N ALA A 679 23.25 -32.04 -12.05
CA ALA A 679 23.27 -30.59 -11.88
C ALA A 679 23.76 -29.92 -13.18
N GLY A 680 22.84 -29.70 -14.14
CA GLY A 680 23.20 -29.22 -15.48
C GLY A 680 24.02 -30.26 -16.26
N PRO A 681 25.25 -29.99 -16.73
CA PRO A 681 26.10 -30.94 -17.44
C PRO A 681 26.86 -31.91 -16.51
N LEU A 682 26.77 -31.73 -15.19
CA LEU A 682 27.50 -32.48 -14.17
C LEU A 682 26.63 -33.59 -13.56
N ARG A 683 27.17 -34.83 -13.56
CA ARG A 683 26.61 -35.96 -12.80
C ARG A 683 27.54 -36.28 -11.63
N MET A 684 26.96 -36.43 -10.45
CA MET A 684 27.72 -36.69 -9.23
C MET A 684 26.95 -37.55 -8.23
N LYS A 685 27.67 -38.18 -7.32
CA LYS A 685 27.12 -38.95 -6.22
C LYS A 685 27.17 -38.10 -4.94
N VAL A 686 26.06 -38.01 -4.24
CA VAL A 686 25.92 -37.34 -2.94
C VAL A 686 25.33 -38.32 -1.94
N ALA A 687 25.63 -38.15 -0.66
CA ALA A 687 25.06 -38.98 0.37
C ALA A 687 23.55 -38.68 0.55
N VAL A 688 22.75 -39.69 0.92
CA VAL A 688 21.28 -39.54 1.07
C VAL A 688 20.92 -38.51 2.14
N ASP A 689 21.71 -38.34 3.16
CA ASP A 689 21.57 -37.40 4.27
C ASP A 689 21.82 -35.92 3.87
N GLU A 690 22.39 -35.69 2.70
CA GLU A 690 22.56 -34.33 2.14
C GLU A 690 21.34 -33.80 1.38
N ILE A 691 20.29 -34.62 1.20
CA ILE A 691 19.05 -34.20 0.54
C ILE A 691 18.19 -33.43 1.52
N ILE A 692 17.92 -32.15 1.21
CA ILE A 692 17.17 -31.21 2.04
C ILE A 692 15.66 -31.22 1.71
N GLY A 693 15.26 -31.56 0.47
CA GLY A 693 13.86 -31.51 0.05
C GLY A 693 13.62 -32.02 -1.37
N ILE A 694 12.36 -32.31 -1.69
CA ILE A 694 11.89 -32.74 -3.02
C ILE A 694 10.95 -31.67 -3.56
N GLU A 695 11.23 -31.10 -4.75
CA GLU A 695 10.34 -30.16 -5.41
C GLU A 695 9.29 -30.90 -6.26
N GLY A 696 8.00 -30.58 -6.06
CA GLY A 696 6.94 -31.02 -6.95
C GLY A 696 6.04 -32.15 -6.48
N VAL A 697 6.17 -32.61 -5.25
CA VAL A 697 5.13 -33.50 -4.67
C VAL A 697 4.04 -32.63 -4.07
N LYS A 698 2.89 -32.49 -4.76
CA LYS A 698 1.65 -32.00 -4.15
C LYS A 698 1.36 -32.89 -2.96
N ALA A 699 1.22 -32.30 -1.78
CA ALA A 699 0.78 -32.99 -0.58
C ALA A 699 -0.52 -33.76 -0.89
N TRP A 700 -0.50 -35.05 -0.72
CA TRP A 700 -1.70 -35.90 -0.80
C TRP A 700 -2.65 -35.45 0.29
N GLN A 701 -3.85 -35.05 -0.12
CA GLN A 701 -4.96 -34.81 0.79
C GLN A 701 -5.29 -36.13 1.49
N SER A 702 -5.02 -36.19 2.78
CA SER A 702 -5.55 -37.24 3.63
C SER A 702 -7.05 -37.03 3.80
N VAL A 703 -7.82 -38.08 3.53
CA VAL A 703 -9.26 -38.22 3.73
C VAL A 703 -9.62 -37.93 5.20
N PRO A 704 -10.73 -37.26 5.51
CA PRO A 704 -11.06 -36.86 6.87
C PRO A 704 -11.48 -38.04 7.76
N ALA A 705 -10.78 -38.25 8.83
CA ALA A 705 -11.24 -38.99 9.97
C ALA A 705 -11.90 -38.05 10.98
N ALA A 706 -13.04 -38.47 11.47
CA ALA A 706 -14.02 -37.73 12.24
C ALA A 706 -13.51 -36.89 13.41
N SER A 707 -14.17 -35.77 13.55
CA SER A 707 -14.21 -34.80 14.64
C SER A 707 -13.94 -35.35 16.04
N ARG A 708 -12.92 -34.78 16.71
CA ARG A 708 -12.96 -34.53 18.15
C ARG A 708 -12.46 -33.13 18.40
N ASN A 709 -13.36 -32.30 18.92
CA ASN A 709 -13.11 -30.96 19.39
C ASN A 709 -12.00 -30.93 20.45
N ILE A 710 -10.89 -30.25 20.17
CA ILE A 710 -9.95 -29.78 21.17
C ILE A 710 -9.74 -28.32 20.89
N THR A 711 -10.32 -27.48 21.73
CA THR A 711 -10.10 -26.05 21.78
C THR A 711 -8.71 -25.80 22.38
N VAL A 712 -7.75 -25.38 21.57
CA VAL A 712 -6.45 -24.89 22.04
C VAL A 712 -6.51 -23.37 22.01
N THR A 713 -6.65 -22.79 23.19
CA THR A 713 -6.46 -21.35 23.41
C THR A 713 -4.96 -21.12 23.64
N SER A 714 -4.25 -20.63 22.64
CA SER A 714 -2.89 -20.13 22.81
C SER A 714 -2.92 -18.59 22.77
N GLN A 715 -2.70 -17.97 23.92
CA GLN A 715 -2.29 -16.57 24.01
C GLN A 715 -0.75 -16.51 24.01
N PRO A 716 -0.09 -15.67 23.20
CA PRO A 716 1.33 -15.36 23.37
C PRO A 716 1.47 -14.19 24.33
N GLY A 717 1.95 -14.46 25.55
CA GLY A 717 2.46 -13.44 26.46
C GLY A 717 3.99 -13.50 26.48
N GLU A 718 4.64 -12.43 26.20
CA GLU A 718 6.08 -12.28 26.41
C GLU A 718 6.40 -12.45 27.91
N GLY A 719 7.37 -13.35 28.23
CA GLY A 719 7.93 -13.49 29.59
C GLY A 719 7.37 -14.63 30.45
N SER A 720 6.57 -15.56 29.95
CA SER A 720 6.21 -16.75 30.71
C SER A 720 7.21 -17.86 30.39
N THR A 721 8.02 -18.26 31.37
CA THR A 721 8.71 -19.53 31.37
C THR A 721 7.68 -20.62 31.10
N SER A 722 7.88 -21.44 30.06
CA SER A 722 7.00 -22.59 29.74
C SER A 722 6.87 -23.43 31.01
N GLY A 723 5.65 -23.78 31.45
CA GLY A 723 5.41 -24.64 32.61
C GLY A 723 5.94 -26.05 32.46
N GLU A 724 6.65 -26.36 31.36
CA GLU A 724 7.27 -27.66 31.11
C GLU A 724 8.58 -27.54 30.34
N ILE A 725 9.52 -28.43 30.64
CA ILE A 725 10.79 -28.58 29.95
C ILE A 725 10.97 -30.00 29.40
N ASN A 726 11.47 -30.09 28.18
CA ASN A 726 11.76 -31.38 27.53
C ASN A 726 13.27 -31.63 27.46
N VAL A 727 13.69 -32.78 28.05
CA VAL A 727 15.10 -33.23 28.11
C VAL A 727 15.27 -34.65 27.52
N ILE A 728 14.35 -35.09 26.68
CA ILE A 728 14.43 -36.40 26.01
C ILE A 728 15.66 -36.43 25.10
N GLY A 729 16.47 -37.48 25.20
CA GLY A 729 17.65 -37.70 24.37
C GLY A 729 18.92 -37.01 24.84
N MET A 730 18.88 -36.27 25.95
CA MET A 730 20.07 -35.65 26.56
C MET A 730 20.83 -36.64 27.43
N ARG A 731 22.13 -36.37 27.67
CA ARG A 731 22.90 -37.05 28.70
C ARG A 731 22.49 -36.53 30.08
N VAL A 732 22.67 -37.33 31.14
CA VAL A 732 22.21 -37.00 32.51
C VAL A 732 22.82 -35.68 32.97
N GLU A 733 24.09 -35.45 32.76
CA GLU A 733 24.80 -34.23 33.15
C GLU A 733 24.27 -32.98 32.44
N GLU A 734 24.03 -33.08 31.14
CA GLU A 734 23.47 -32.00 30.32
C GLU A 734 22.01 -31.69 30.66
N ALA A 735 21.23 -32.74 30.96
CA ALA A 735 19.85 -32.60 31.39
C ALA A 735 19.73 -31.95 32.78
N THR A 736 20.63 -32.29 33.74
CA THR A 736 20.64 -31.66 35.05
C THR A 736 21.00 -30.19 35.01
N GLU A 737 22.00 -29.79 34.24
CA GLU A 737 22.38 -28.38 34.08
C GLU A 737 21.24 -27.54 33.44
N ARG A 738 20.56 -28.11 32.47
CA ARG A 738 19.44 -27.44 31.82
C ARG A 738 18.19 -27.32 32.69
N VAL A 739 17.93 -28.35 33.51
CA VAL A 739 16.83 -28.35 34.48
C VAL A 739 17.10 -27.39 35.62
N ASP A 740 18.35 -27.30 36.11
CA ASP A 740 18.78 -26.35 37.13
C ASP A 740 18.42 -24.91 36.73
N LYS A 741 18.89 -24.49 35.56
CA LYS A 741 18.58 -23.17 35.00
C LYS A 741 17.09 -22.91 34.84
N TYR A 742 16.33 -23.93 34.38
CA TYR A 742 14.90 -23.83 34.20
C TYR A 742 14.17 -23.68 35.55
N LEU A 743 14.59 -24.36 36.60
CA LEU A 743 14.01 -24.23 37.94
C LEU A 743 14.23 -22.82 38.52
N ASP A 744 15.39 -22.23 38.30
CA ASP A 744 15.66 -20.83 38.67
C ASP A 744 14.72 -19.86 37.93
N GLU A 745 14.58 -20.03 36.63
CA GLU A 745 13.68 -19.21 35.81
C GLU A 745 12.20 -19.38 36.22
N ALA A 746 11.79 -20.60 36.56
CA ALA A 746 10.44 -20.90 37.00
C ALA A 746 10.14 -20.34 38.40
N ALA A 747 11.11 -20.38 39.29
CA ALA A 747 11.02 -19.78 40.63
C ALA A 747 10.93 -18.25 40.55
N LEU A 748 11.70 -17.60 39.68
CA LEU A 748 11.62 -16.16 39.42
C LEU A 748 10.29 -15.75 38.82
N ALA A 749 9.65 -16.65 38.04
CA ALA A 749 8.32 -16.47 37.49
C ALA A 749 7.17 -16.82 38.45
N ASN A 750 7.45 -17.08 39.72
CA ASN A 750 6.51 -17.49 40.77
C ASN A 750 5.65 -18.73 40.40
N GLN A 751 6.22 -19.66 39.64
CA GLN A 751 5.55 -20.91 39.34
C GLN A 751 5.59 -21.84 40.52
N THR A 752 4.47 -22.39 40.93
CA THR A 752 4.38 -23.35 42.05
C THR A 752 4.58 -24.79 41.62
N ARG A 753 4.49 -25.06 40.32
CA ARG A 753 4.55 -26.41 39.75
C ARG A 753 5.10 -26.40 38.34
N VAL A 754 6.07 -27.28 38.04
CA VAL A 754 6.67 -27.43 36.69
C VAL A 754 6.75 -28.93 36.30
N ARG A 755 6.80 -29.17 34.99
CA ARG A 755 6.84 -30.51 34.39
C ARG A 755 8.14 -30.76 33.65
N ILE A 756 8.82 -31.86 33.93
CA ILE A 756 10.05 -32.29 33.29
C ILE A 756 9.80 -33.53 32.47
N ILE A 757 9.90 -33.45 31.16
CA ILE A 757 9.65 -34.55 30.23
C ILE A 757 10.99 -35.18 29.86
N HIS A 758 11.24 -36.41 30.35
CA HIS A 758 12.50 -37.17 30.13
C HIS A 758 12.31 -38.47 29.32
N GLY A 759 11.06 -38.82 28.99
CA GLY A 759 10.76 -40.01 28.19
C GLY A 759 10.91 -41.34 28.96
N HIS A 760 10.51 -42.42 28.29
CA HIS A 760 10.53 -43.77 28.87
C HIS A 760 11.90 -44.45 28.79
N GLY A 761 12.78 -44.18 27.88
CA GLY A 761 14.13 -44.71 27.61
C GLY A 761 14.63 -45.85 28.55
N THR A 762 15.90 -45.93 28.81
CA THR A 762 16.52 -46.89 29.79
C THR A 762 16.29 -46.54 31.23
N GLY A 763 15.59 -45.44 31.50
CA GLY A 763 15.35 -44.93 32.88
C GLY A 763 16.58 -44.22 33.51
N ALA A 764 17.67 -44.07 32.79
CA ALA A 764 18.87 -43.41 33.30
C ALA A 764 18.63 -41.91 33.60
N LEU A 765 18.00 -41.18 32.66
CA LEU A 765 17.58 -39.80 32.82
C LEU A 765 16.63 -39.61 34.02
N ARG A 766 15.62 -40.44 34.14
CA ARG A 766 14.66 -40.42 35.24
C ARG A 766 15.34 -40.57 36.60
N ARG A 767 16.26 -41.53 36.73
CA ARG A 767 16.99 -41.76 37.98
C ARG A 767 17.93 -40.61 38.32
N GLY A 768 18.74 -40.16 37.37
CA GLY A 768 19.66 -39.05 37.57
C GLY A 768 18.97 -37.74 37.89
N LEU A 769 17.88 -37.40 37.20
CA LEU A 769 17.07 -36.20 37.45
C LEU A 769 16.33 -36.31 38.80
N ALA A 770 15.80 -37.50 39.18
CA ALA A 770 15.14 -37.70 40.49
C ALA A 770 16.11 -37.54 41.69
N GLU A 771 17.36 -37.94 41.54
CA GLU A 771 18.41 -37.73 42.54
C GLU A 771 18.78 -36.25 42.67
N PHE A 772 19.00 -35.58 41.54
CA PHE A 772 19.28 -34.17 41.46
C PHE A 772 18.16 -33.31 42.09
N LEU A 773 16.89 -33.56 41.64
CA LEU A 773 15.74 -32.80 42.10
C LEU A 773 15.42 -32.92 43.56
N ARG A 774 15.71 -34.11 44.20
CA ARG A 774 15.52 -34.29 45.62
C ARG A 774 16.54 -33.53 46.48
N ALA A 775 17.73 -33.24 45.92
CA ALA A 775 18.76 -32.45 46.55
C ALA A 775 18.68 -30.96 46.29
N HIS A 776 17.79 -30.55 45.36
CA HIS A 776 17.74 -29.15 44.87
C HIS A 776 16.99 -28.23 45.84
N PRO A 777 17.54 -27.08 46.24
CA PRO A 777 16.95 -26.22 47.27
C PRO A 777 15.60 -25.60 46.92
N LEU A 778 15.30 -25.41 45.66
CA LEU A 778 14.04 -24.87 45.19
C LEU A 778 12.92 -25.92 45.03
N VAL A 779 13.18 -27.20 45.24
CA VAL A 779 12.21 -28.28 45.07
C VAL A 779 11.63 -28.73 46.39
N GLN A 780 10.32 -28.62 46.56
CA GLN A 780 9.59 -29.08 47.71
C GLN A 780 9.26 -30.58 47.64
N SER A 781 8.79 -31.05 46.50
CA SER A 781 8.45 -32.45 46.25
C SER A 781 8.43 -32.80 44.76
N ILE A 782 8.63 -34.11 44.47
CA ILE A 782 8.56 -34.64 43.10
C ILE A 782 7.56 -35.82 43.07
N SER A 783 6.83 -35.91 41.98
CA SER A 783 5.88 -37.00 41.71
C SER A 783 5.86 -37.38 40.24
N SER A 784 5.43 -38.58 39.91
CA SER A 784 5.15 -38.96 38.50
C SER A 784 3.82 -38.40 38.07
N GLU A 785 3.68 -38.06 36.79
CA GLU A 785 2.43 -37.58 36.19
C GLU A 785 1.41 -38.70 36.06
N SER A 786 0.14 -38.36 35.88
CA SER A 786 -0.93 -39.36 35.66
C SER A 786 -0.70 -40.14 34.36
N PRO A 787 -1.11 -41.42 34.30
CA PRO A 787 -0.93 -42.27 33.11
C PRO A 787 -1.48 -41.66 31.82
N GLU A 788 -2.55 -40.86 31.92
CA GLU A 788 -3.19 -40.18 30.78
C GLU A 788 -2.39 -38.96 30.25
N ARG A 789 -1.43 -38.46 31.01
CA ARG A 789 -0.64 -37.27 30.70
C ARG A 789 0.86 -37.53 30.64
N GLY A 790 1.27 -38.75 30.39
CA GLY A 790 2.68 -39.12 30.18
C GLY A 790 3.26 -40.06 31.24
N GLY A 791 2.57 -40.30 32.37
CA GLY A 791 2.93 -41.30 33.38
C GLY A 791 4.40 -41.22 33.83
N ASP A 792 5.08 -42.35 33.78
CA ASP A 792 6.47 -42.50 34.16
C ASP A 792 7.51 -41.82 33.25
N ALA A 793 7.07 -41.24 32.13
CA ALA A 793 7.93 -40.45 31.21
C ALA A 793 8.07 -38.96 31.60
N VAL A 794 7.27 -38.51 32.59
CA VAL A 794 7.21 -37.11 33.03
C VAL A 794 7.31 -37.05 34.55
N THR A 795 8.22 -36.22 35.06
CA THR A 795 8.33 -35.89 36.46
C THR A 795 7.71 -34.51 36.74
N LEU A 796 6.76 -34.51 37.65
CA LEU A 796 6.15 -33.28 38.16
C LEU A 796 6.93 -32.82 39.40
N VAL A 797 7.32 -31.56 39.39
CA VAL A 797 8.10 -30.90 40.43
C VAL A 797 7.28 -29.80 41.07
N HIS A 798 7.12 -29.83 42.36
CA HIS A 798 6.56 -28.73 43.14
C HIS A 798 7.71 -27.86 43.70
N LEU A 799 7.64 -26.58 43.41
CA LEU A 799 8.67 -25.64 43.89
C LEU A 799 8.32 -25.13 45.28
N ALA A 800 9.36 -24.86 46.06
CA ALA A 800 9.22 -24.21 47.35
C ALA A 800 8.85 -22.73 47.12
N SER A 801 7.76 -22.28 47.76
CA SER A 801 7.26 -20.89 47.63
C SER A 801 8.09 -19.90 48.40
#